data_183423af15136a5d9c618db194c6ca47
#
_entry.id   183423af15136a5d9c618db194c6ca47
#
_cell.length_a   1.000
_cell.length_b   1.000
_cell.length_c   1.000
_cell.angle_alpha   90.00
_cell.angle_beta   90.00
_cell.angle_gamma   90.00
#
_symmetry.space_group_name_H-M   'P 1'
#
loop_
_entity.id
_entity.type
_entity.pdbx_description
1 polymer ?
#
loop_
_entity_poly.entity_id
_entity_poly.type
_entity_poly.pdbx_seq_one_letter_code
_entity_poly.pdbx_strand_id
1 'polypeptide(L)'
;MASDIGSDSVTLSWEKPTDFDKNNYFQIGYKDLNSGMKWRFYHGEFMESSVRLTNLKSDTKFVFRVRVVYDDVEGPYSEESDVIVIASSLASRLVNYAVRMDNVDNVPAIYALPMTELAEARNKKARTRKFEIGTRPKRIRNEKTIMMIGETGTGKSTLVDGMANYILSVNWDDPFRFTIINLEDEEKQRTKNQALSQTEWITCYTIHPEKGSRLSYSINIIDTPGFGDTRGLERDQEIVGQIRELFSKKGPQGVVSIDAVCFLIKAPDARLTPLQSYIFQSIMSLFGKDIEKNICSLITFADGIDPPVLAALLESGLPFGTRFTFNNSGLYAKNVDLDNTSLAPMFWDMGMKGFRNFFQTLGTMSTKSLQMTSDVLYERNRLEVTIKNLEPMLDAGLLKVNQLKAEIKLFGDHKSLIADNKDFEYTVTSTRQVKTDLPRGQHVTNCTHCHFTCHDNCAFANDDQKINCCAMSGGYCTICPDRCFWKEHANTPYIFSFITVTENKTYGEMKAKYEEASGKLLTQEQLLEQMGQELEKMIDVIEDMMIVIRDCNARLAEIALRPNPLTMVDHIDLMIENEKMHKKQGWLNRVKTLQAFRKRALIHNDFETFHREAHTIGVFGKGNKRDQKSVFQRIRDVFHW
;
A
#
# COMPACT_ATOMS: atom_id res chain seq x y z
N MET A 1 -0.47 52.05 9.54
CA MET A 1 -1.80 51.43 9.67
C MET A 1 -1.63 49.91 9.67
N ALA A 2 -2.47 49.21 10.40
CA ALA A 2 -2.50 47.75 10.39
C ALA A 2 -3.75 47.24 9.67
N SER A 3 -3.58 46.24 8.83
CA SER A 3 -4.65 45.54 8.10
C SER A 3 -4.38 44.02 8.09
N ASP A 4 -5.36 43.26 7.64
CA ASP A 4 -5.25 41.79 7.50
C ASP A 4 -4.68 41.10 8.75
N ILE A 5 -5.28 41.39 9.91
CA ILE A 5 -4.87 40.79 11.17
C ILE A 5 -5.28 39.31 11.19
N GLY A 6 -4.26 38.44 11.08
CA GLY A 6 -4.40 36.98 11.19
C GLY A 6 -4.19 36.49 12.62
N SER A 7 -4.11 35.16 12.75
CA SER A 7 -3.81 34.50 14.04
C SER A 7 -2.33 34.47 14.40
N ASP A 8 -1.46 34.76 13.43
CA ASP A 8 0.00 34.79 13.56
C ASP A 8 0.63 35.89 12.72
N SER A 9 -0.16 36.76 12.14
CA SER A 9 0.32 37.73 11.15
C SER A 9 -0.49 39.01 11.17
N VAL A 10 0.15 40.09 10.71
CA VAL A 10 -0.46 41.38 10.49
C VAL A 10 0.22 42.05 9.32
N THR A 11 -0.54 42.77 8.47
CA THR A 11 0.02 43.63 7.42
C THR A 11 0.13 45.05 7.99
N LEU A 12 1.36 45.56 8.01
CA LEU A 12 1.63 46.94 8.39
C LEU A 12 1.89 47.76 7.14
N SER A 13 1.39 48.99 7.13
CA SER A 13 1.69 49.96 6.08
C SER A 13 1.98 51.33 6.68
N TRP A 14 2.89 52.06 6.07
CA TRP A 14 3.34 53.39 6.50
C TRP A 14 3.59 54.28 5.29
N GLU A 15 3.77 55.57 5.52
CA GLU A 15 4.14 56.52 4.46
C GLU A 15 5.64 56.40 4.16
N LYS A 16 5.96 56.42 2.88
CA LYS A 16 7.34 56.39 2.38
C LYS A 16 7.90 57.80 2.34
N PRO A 17 9.04 58.08 3.04
CA PRO A 17 9.71 59.39 2.93
C PRO A 17 10.05 59.74 1.49
N THR A 18 10.07 61.04 1.19
CA THR A 18 10.33 61.57 -0.17
C THR A 18 11.81 61.38 -0.60
N ASP A 19 12.71 61.24 0.35
CA ASP A 19 14.14 61.05 0.20
C ASP A 19 14.60 59.57 0.24
N PHE A 20 13.65 58.63 0.26
CA PHE A 20 13.92 57.18 0.30
C PHE A 20 14.43 56.69 -1.07
N ASP A 21 15.65 56.18 -1.11
CA ASP A 21 16.29 55.67 -2.32
C ASP A 21 16.59 54.14 -2.25
N LYS A 22 17.38 53.64 -3.18
CA LYS A 22 17.69 52.21 -3.31
C LYS A 22 18.65 51.66 -2.25
N ASN A 23 19.35 52.52 -1.53
CA ASN A 23 20.32 52.14 -0.50
C ASN A 23 19.68 52.15 0.89
N ASN A 24 18.43 52.57 0.98
CA ASN A 24 17.72 52.73 2.24
C ASN A 24 16.73 51.59 2.43
N TYR A 25 16.52 51.15 3.67
CA TYR A 25 15.57 50.14 4.00
C TYR A 25 14.79 50.50 5.31
N PHE A 26 13.61 49.89 5.45
CA PHE A 26 12.85 50.04 6.66
C PHE A 26 13.19 48.92 7.65
N GLN A 27 13.31 49.29 8.93
CA GLN A 27 13.45 48.37 10.04
C GLN A 27 12.25 48.50 10.99
N ILE A 28 11.67 47.36 11.37
CA ILE A 28 10.45 47.31 12.17
C ILE A 28 10.79 46.87 13.58
N GLY A 29 10.39 47.70 14.56
CA GLY A 29 10.39 47.33 15.94
C GLY A 29 8.98 46.90 16.40
N TYR A 30 8.92 45.89 17.25
CA TYR A 30 7.68 45.47 17.88
C TYR A 30 7.84 45.24 19.35
N LYS A 31 6.78 45.40 20.10
CA LYS A 31 6.71 45.20 21.51
C LYS A 31 5.48 44.35 21.87
N ASP A 32 5.72 43.24 22.55
CA ASP A 32 4.68 42.41 23.12
C ASP A 32 4.27 42.96 24.49
N LEU A 33 3.03 43.41 24.58
CA LEU A 33 2.49 44.02 25.79
C LEU A 33 2.13 43.00 26.89
N ASN A 34 2.05 41.69 26.51
CA ASN A 34 1.75 40.62 27.45
C ASN A 34 3.01 40.05 28.13
N SER A 35 4.21 40.17 27.48
CA SER A 35 5.44 39.47 27.91
C SER A 35 6.58 40.40 28.37
N GLY A 36 6.27 41.56 28.95
CA GLY A 36 7.29 42.35 29.64
C GLY A 36 7.79 43.63 28.95
N MET A 37 7.06 44.14 27.98
CA MET A 37 7.19 45.49 27.38
C MET A 37 8.58 45.88 26.81
N LYS A 38 9.43 44.90 26.40
CA LYS A 38 10.71 45.20 25.72
C LYS A 38 10.53 45.26 24.23
N TRP A 39 11.17 46.26 23.60
CA TRP A 39 11.26 46.36 22.15
C TRP A 39 12.14 45.26 21.59
N ARG A 40 11.69 44.62 20.54
CA ARG A 40 12.42 43.64 19.70
C ARG A 40 12.39 44.09 18.27
N PHE A 41 13.34 43.61 17.46
CA PHE A 41 13.38 43.87 16.02
C PHE A 41 12.84 42.69 15.25
N TYR A 42 12.03 42.99 14.25
CA TYR A 42 11.62 41.97 13.29
C TYR A 42 12.73 41.81 12.24
N HIS A 43 13.19 40.59 12.03
CA HIS A 43 14.29 40.31 11.12
C HIS A 43 13.88 40.56 9.66
N GLY A 44 14.64 41.37 8.94
CA GLY A 44 14.47 41.68 7.53
C GLY A 44 14.74 43.14 7.24
N GLU A 45 15.18 43.39 6.01
CA GLU A 45 15.36 44.71 5.41
C GLU A 45 14.21 44.91 4.43
N PHE A 46 13.36 45.91 4.65
CA PHE A 46 12.12 46.09 3.89
C PHE A 46 12.27 47.33 2.98
N MET A 47 12.10 47.14 1.69
CA MET A 47 12.20 48.25 0.69
C MET A 47 10.82 48.88 0.41
N GLU A 48 9.76 48.16 0.71
CA GLU A 48 8.38 48.62 0.45
C GLU A 48 7.78 49.23 1.72
N SER A 49 6.83 50.18 1.53
CA SER A 49 6.08 50.82 2.61
C SER A 49 4.91 50.00 3.16
N SER A 50 4.87 48.73 2.81
CA SER A 50 3.91 47.77 3.34
C SER A 50 4.57 46.41 3.46
N VAL A 51 4.35 45.71 4.57
CA VAL A 51 4.90 44.38 4.80
C VAL A 51 3.94 43.54 5.62
N ARG A 52 3.86 42.27 5.30
CA ARG A 52 3.17 41.29 6.12
C ARG A 52 4.15 40.63 7.08
N LEU A 53 4.00 40.93 8.36
CA LEU A 53 4.74 40.26 9.44
C LEU A 53 4.05 38.94 9.76
N THR A 54 4.84 37.89 9.95
CA THR A 54 4.37 36.53 10.29
C THR A 54 5.05 36.03 11.55
N ASN A 55 4.64 34.88 12.07
CA ASN A 55 5.16 34.29 13.30
C ASN A 55 4.96 35.15 14.55
N LEU A 56 3.90 35.93 14.56
CA LEU A 56 3.48 36.68 15.75
C LEU A 56 2.67 35.75 16.68
N LYS A 57 2.83 35.94 17.98
CA LYS A 57 2.08 35.14 18.96
C LYS A 57 0.60 35.49 18.91
N SER A 58 -0.27 34.49 18.78
CA SER A 58 -1.74 34.65 18.83
C SER A 58 -2.19 35.13 20.20
N ASP A 59 -3.38 35.72 20.29
CA ASP A 59 -3.98 36.29 21.53
C ASP A 59 -3.10 37.32 22.23
N THR A 60 -2.16 37.93 21.50
CA THR A 60 -1.17 38.84 22.06
C THR A 60 -1.40 40.25 21.55
N LYS A 61 -1.23 41.19 22.42
CA LYS A 61 -1.29 42.63 22.12
C LYS A 61 0.07 43.15 21.74
N PHE A 62 0.19 43.68 20.53
CA PHE A 62 1.42 44.27 20.02
C PHE A 62 1.25 45.75 19.74
N VAL A 63 2.35 46.46 19.82
CA VAL A 63 2.57 47.79 19.23
C VAL A 63 3.80 47.71 18.35
N PHE A 64 3.74 48.47 17.27
CA PHE A 64 4.81 48.45 16.23
C PHE A 64 5.30 49.90 16.04
N ARG A 65 6.55 50.02 15.58
CA ARG A 65 7.16 51.25 15.12
C ARG A 65 8.09 50.95 13.97
N VAL A 66 8.31 51.88 13.07
CA VAL A 66 9.16 51.74 11.92
C VAL A 66 10.22 52.86 11.91
N ARG A 67 11.41 52.56 11.40
CA ARG A 67 12.42 53.56 11.06
C ARG A 67 13.03 53.28 9.70
N VAL A 68 13.62 54.30 9.10
CA VAL A 68 14.45 54.15 7.93
C VAL A 68 15.91 54.01 8.40
N VAL A 69 16.66 53.16 7.74
CA VAL A 69 18.09 53.06 7.87
C VAL A 69 18.67 53.62 6.54
N TYR A 70 19.50 54.66 6.64
CA TYR A 70 20.12 55.36 5.52
C TYR A 70 21.60 55.00 5.46
N ASP A 71 22.08 54.36 4.41
CA ASP A 71 23.49 53.96 4.26
C ASP A 71 24.05 53.36 5.58
N ASP A 72 23.35 52.41 6.18
CA ASP A 72 23.64 51.77 7.46
C ASP A 72 23.59 52.71 8.71
N VAL A 73 23.08 53.90 8.56
CA VAL A 73 22.84 54.83 9.68
C VAL A 73 21.37 54.76 10.10
N GLU A 74 21.13 54.42 11.37
CA GLU A 74 19.81 54.28 11.91
C GLU A 74 19.12 55.66 12.12
N GLY A 75 17.98 55.85 11.45
CA GLY A 75 17.13 57.01 11.61
C GLY A 75 16.22 56.91 12.86
N PRO A 76 15.49 57.98 13.19
CA PRO A 76 14.55 57.98 14.31
C PRO A 76 13.37 57.05 14.03
N TYR A 77 12.80 56.47 15.08
CA TYR A 77 11.56 55.68 14.98
C TYR A 77 10.34 56.57 14.75
N SER A 78 9.37 56.04 14.06
CA SER A 78 7.99 56.59 14.00
C SER A 78 7.34 56.60 15.40
N GLU A 79 6.21 57.25 15.55
CA GLU A 79 5.31 57.03 16.67
C GLU A 79 4.90 55.55 16.77
N GLU A 80 4.52 55.12 17.96
CA GLU A 80 3.97 53.78 18.20
C GLU A 80 2.62 53.65 17.47
N SER A 81 2.37 52.50 16.89
CA SER A 81 1.06 52.17 16.32
C SER A 81 -0.01 52.10 17.43
N ASP A 82 -1.29 52.12 17.04
CA ASP A 82 -2.35 51.65 17.92
C ASP A 82 -2.06 50.24 18.39
N VAL A 83 -2.68 49.84 19.53
CA VAL A 83 -2.57 48.47 20.03
C VAL A 83 -3.27 47.51 19.07
N ILE A 84 -2.49 46.62 18.49
CA ILE A 84 -2.96 45.58 17.56
C ILE A 84 -3.10 44.28 18.35
N VAL A 85 -4.29 43.69 18.33
CA VAL A 85 -4.55 42.39 18.96
C VAL A 85 -4.52 41.32 17.87
N ILE A 86 -3.52 40.46 17.92
CA ILE A 86 -3.45 39.31 17.05
C ILE A 86 -4.61 38.36 17.40
N ALA A 87 -5.36 37.92 16.38
CA ALA A 87 -6.55 37.10 16.58
C ALA A 87 -6.21 35.78 17.28
N SER A 88 -7.15 35.24 18.05
CA SER A 88 -7.03 33.90 18.63
C SER A 88 -6.71 32.87 17.54
N SER A 89 -5.66 32.07 17.76
CA SER A 89 -5.35 31.00 16.84
C SER A 89 -6.47 29.97 16.81
N LEU A 90 -6.60 29.25 15.72
CA LEU A 90 -7.51 28.09 15.65
C LEU A 90 -7.17 27.11 16.78
N ALA A 91 -5.88 26.88 17.01
CA ALA A 91 -5.38 25.99 18.07
C ALA A 91 -5.86 26.42 19.45
N SER A 92 -5.74 27.72 19.81
CA SER A 92 -6.19 28.26 21.11
C SER A 92 -7.70 28.10 21.32
N ARG A 93 -8.49 28.12 20.25
CA ARG A 93 -9.94 27.86 20.34
C ARG A 93 -10.24 26.37 20.53
N LEU A 94 -9.55 25.50 19.78
CA LEU A 94 -9.80 24.05 19.80
C LEU A 94 -9.38 23.38 21.09
N VAL A 95 -8.33 23.87 21.76
CA VAL A 95 -7.87 23.30 23.05
C VAL A 95 -8.95 23.30 24.12
N ASN A 96 -9.88 24.27 24.07
CA ASN A 96 -10.99 24.36 25.02
C ASN A 96 -12.02 23.22 24.88
N TYR A 97 -12.04 22.54 23.75
CA TYR A 97 -12.92 21.40 23.46
C TYR A 97 -12.19 20.07 23.40
N ALA A 98 -10.87 20.11 23.50
CA ALA A 98 -10.02 18.94 23.41
C ALA A 98 -9.84 18.25 24.77
N VAL A 99 -9.62 16.96 24.77
CA VAL A 99 -9.45 16.15 25.98
C VAL A 99 -7.97 16.00 26.31
N ARG A 100 -7.56 16.40 27.51
CA ARG A 100 -6.19 16.25 27.96
C ARG A 100 -5.83 14.78 28.17
N MET A 101 -4.70 14.34 27.62
CA MET A 101 -4.29 12.93 27.58
C MET A 101 -3.16 12.59 28.57
N ASP A 102 -2.41 13.58 29.03
CA ASP A 102 -1.25 13.40 29.87
C ASP A 102 -1.49 13.86 31.33
N ASN A 103 -0.52 13.58 32.24
CA ASN A 103 -0.55 14.01 33.61
C ASN A 103 -0.28 15.52 33.71
N VAL A 104 -0.73 16.13 34.85
CA VAL A 104 -0.86 17.58 35.04
C VAL A 104 0.43 18.39 34.88
N ASP A 105 1.62 17.76 34.96
CA ASP A 105 2.90 18.48 35.01
C ASP A 105 3.68 18.55 33.70
N ASN A 106 3.14 17.95 32.59
CA ASN A 106 3.81 17.99 31.31
C ASN A 106 3.57 19.31 30.57
N VAL A 107 4.63 19.93 30.07
CA VAL A 107 4.58 21.10 29.19
C VAL A 107 5.48 20.86 27.99
N PRO A 108 4.94 20.85 26.76
CA PRO A 108 3.54 21.10 26.40
C PRO A 108 2.61 19.94 26.81
N ALA A 109 1.40 20.26 27.24
CA ALA A 109 0.37 19.28 27.54
C ALA A 109 -0.19 18.68 26.23
N ILE A 110 -0.51 17.38 26.25
CA ILE A 110 -1.04 16.67 25.06
C ILE A 110 -2.56 16.58 25.12
N TYR A 111 -3.22 17.01 24.06
CA TYR A 111 -4.67 17.01 23.95
C TYR A 111 -5.14 16.19 22.75
N ALA A 112 -6.08 15.26 22.97
CA ALA A 112 -6.81 14.61 21.90
C ALA A 112 -7.90 15.54 21.35
N LEU A 113 -7.89 15.76 20.04
CA LEU A 113 -8.93 16.56 19.38
C LEU A 113 -10.26 15.81 19.36
N PRO A 114 -11.41 16.52 19.49
CA PRO A 114 -12.71 15.93 19.26
C PRO A 114 -12.82 15.54 17.77
N MET A 115 -13.17 14.28 17.54
CA MET A 115 -13.31 13.71 16.21
C MET A 115 -14.64 12.97 16.11
N THR A 116 -15.26 13.02 14.93
CA THR A 116 -16.47 12.26 14.62
C THR A 116 -16.12 11.07 13.76
N GLU A 117 -16.36 9.85 14.24
CA GLU A 117 -16.21 8.66 13.41
C GLU A 117 -17.40 8.54 12.46
N LEU A 118 -17.11 8.32 11.17
CA LEU A 118 -18.12 8.04 10.15
C LEU A 118 -18.46 6.55 10.17
N ALA A 119 -19.60 6.19 10.77
CA ALA A 119 -20.00 4.80 10.94
C ALA A 119 -20.13 4.04 9.62
N GLU A 120 -20.57 4.72 8.55
CA GLU A 120 -20.70 4.16 7.20
C GLU A 120 -19.34 3.87 6.54
N ALA A 121 -18.27 4.51 7.01
CA ALA A 121 -16.91 4.28 6.52
C ALA A 121 -16.17 3.17 7.27
N ARG A 122 -16.74 2.69 8.39
CA ARG A 122 -16.11 1.64 9.18
C ARG A 122 -16.28 0.27 8.53
N ASN A 123 -15.16 -0.40 8.26
CA ASN A 123 -15.12 -1.79 7.78
C ASN A 123 -14.30 -2.66 8.74
N LYS A 124 -14.98 -3.44 9.58
CA LYS A 124 -14.34 -4.31 10.59
C LYS A 124 -13.48 -5.42 9.94
N LYS A 125 -13.92 -5.94 8.79
CA LYS A 125 -13.20 -7.03 8.10
C LYS A 125 -11.86 -6.53 7.53
N ALA A 126 -11.87 -5.39 6.84
CA ALA A 126 -10.68 -4.78 6.27
C ALA A 126 -9.90 -3.94 7.29
N ARG A 127 -10.42 -3.76 8.52
CA ARG A 127 -9.87 -2.88 9.55
C ARG A 127 -9.59 -1.47 9.00
N THR A 128 -10.61 -0.88 8.37
CA THR A 128 -10.56 0.49 7.86
C THR A 128 -11.62 1.35 8.51
N ARG A 129 -11.31 2.62 8.78
CA ARG A 129 -12.21 3.59 9.42
C ARG A 129 -11.86 5.01 9.03
N LYS A 130 -12.80 5.96 9.25
CA LYS A 130 -12.64 7.38 8.92
C LYS A 130 -13.15 8.26 10.05
N PHE A 131 -12.35 9.28 10.39
CA PHE A 131 -12.70 10.33 11.34
C PHE A 131 -12.70 11.69 10.65
N GLU A 132 -13.61 12.56 11.07
CA GLU A 132 -13.66 13.97 10.66
C GLU A 132 -13.34 14.90 11.83
N ILE A 133 -12.54 15.94 11.56
CA ILE A 133 -12.11 16.97 12.49
C ILE A 133 -12.54 18.31 11.90
N GLY A 134 -13.24 19.13 12.71
CA GLY A 134 -13.82 20.39 12.27
C GLY A 134 -15.14 20.24 11.55
N THR A 135 -15.66 21.34 11.02
CA THR A 135 -16.98 21.38 10.38
C THR A 135 -16.84 21.17 8.88
N ARG A 136 -17.53 20.16 8.35
CA ARG A 136 -17.55 19.88 6.91
C ARG A 136 -18.11 21.07 6.12
N PRO A 137 -17.35 21.61 5.15
CA PRO A 137 -17.83 22.74 4.33
C PRO A 137 -19.07 22.37 3.51
N LYS A 138 -20.06 23.28 3.42
CA LYS A 138 -21.27 23.07 2.59
C LYS A 138 -20.96 22.81 1.11
N ARG A 139 -19.84 23.31 0.60
CA ARG A 139 -19.30 23.04 -0.74
C ARG A 139 -17.85 22.69 -0.62
N ILE A 140 -17.53 21.42 -0.84
CA ILE A 140 -16.13 20.94 -0.93
C ILE A 140 -15.64 21.36 -2.31
N ARG A 141 -14.85 22.45 -2.37
CA ARG A 141 -14.26 22.92 -3.64
C ARG A 141 -12.93 22.24 -3.95
N ASN A 142 -12.13 21.98 -2.92
CA ASN A 142 -10.84 21.32 -3.04
C ASN A 142 -10.67 20.37 -1.84
N GLU A 143 -10.43 19.12 -2.12
CA GLU A 143 -10.09 18.10 -1.14
C GLU A 143 -8.82 17.40 -1.62
N LYS A 144 -7.88 17.21 -0.72
CA LYS A 144 -6.64 16.51 -1.00
C LYS A 144 -6.56 15.23 -0.18
N THR A 145 -6.10 14.15 -0.79
CA THR A 145 -5.97 12.84 -0.14
C THR A 145 -4.52 12.38 -0.22
N ILE A 146 -3.93 12.10 0.94
CA ILE A 146 -2.57 11.56 1.04
C ILE A 146 -2.58 10.24 1.79
N MET A 147 -1.69 9.33 1.42
CA MET A 147 -1.52 8.04 2.07
C MET A 147 -0.11 7.92 2.65
N MET A 148 -0.02 7.58 3.93
CA MET A 148 1.22 7.46 4.67
C MET A 148 1.64 6.00 4.77
N ILE A 149 2.81 5.65 4.24
CA ILE A 149 3.34 4.29 4.18
C ILE A 149 4.75 4.28 4.75
N GLY A 150 5.05 3.35 5.63
CA GLY A 150 6.40 3.23 6.17
C GLY A 150 6.55 2.08 7.16
N GLU A 151 7.79 1.75 7.45
CA GLU A 151 8.15 0.72 8.40
C GLU A 151 7.75 1.11 9.84
N THR A 152 7.57 0.13 10.70
CA THR A 152 7.37 0.35 12.14
C THR A 152 8.55 1.13 12.70
N GLY A 153 8.27 2.19 13.46
CA GLY A 153 9.30 3.06 14.04
C GLY A 153 9.88 4.12 13.11
N THR A 154 9.32 4.35 11.90
CA THR A 154 9.69 5.49 11.03
C THR A 154 9.13 6.83 11.49
N GLY A 155 8.37 6.88 12.58
CA GLY A 155 7.76 8.09 13.10
C GLY A 155 6.47 8.51 12.38
N LYS A 156 5.76 7.56 11.74
CA LYS A 156 4.55 7.81 10.95
C LYS A 156 3.45 8.52 11.74
N SER A 157 3.04 7.97 12.88
CA SER A 157 1.99 8.55 13.74
C SER A 157 2.39 9.93 14.28
N THR A 158 3.65 10.10 14.67
CA THR A 158 4.19 11.40 15.12
C THR A 158 4.17 12.43 13.98
N LEU A 159 4.45 12.01 12.74
CA LEU A 159 4.38 12.88 11.58
C LEU A 159 2.93 13.29 11.28
N VAL A 160 1.97 12.37 11.40
CA VAL A 160 0.53 12.66 11.25
C VAL A 160 0.07 13.69 12.31
N ASP A 161 0.45 13.51 13.57
CA ASP A 161 0.20 14.51 14.61
C ASP A 161 0.89 15.85 14.32
N GLY A 162 2.13 15.82 13.82
CA GLY A 162 2.85 17.00 13.37
C GLY A 162 2.13 17.76 12.27
N MET A 163 1.59 17.05 11.26
CA MET A 163 0.76 17.62 10.20
C MET A 163 -0.50 18.29 10.79
N ALA A 164 -1.18 17.64 11.73
CA ALA A 164 -2.37 18.20 12.37
C ALA A 164 -2.02 19.49 13.13
N ASN A 165 -0.96 19.49 13.93
CA ASN A 165 -0.50 20.68 14.66
C ASN A 165 -0.12 21.82 13.71
N TYR A 166 0.56 21.51 12.60
CA TYR A 166 0.86 22.50 11.56
C TYR A 166 -0.43 23.08 10.97
N ILE A 167 -1.36 22.23 10.52
CA ILE A 167 -2.62 22.66 9.88
C ILE A 167 -3.43 23.56 10.81
N LEU A 168 -3.51 23.21 12.10
CA LEU A 168 -4.28 23.90 13.12
C LEU A 168 -3.58 25.14 13.69
N SER A 169 -2.43 25.49 13.13
CA SER A 169 -1.67 26.70 13.50
C SER A 169 -1.15 26.71 14.95
N VAL A 170 -0.73 25.54 15.43
CA VAL A 170 0.01 25.45 16.69
C VAL A 170 1.39 26.07 16.52
N ASN A 171 1.83 26.86 17.53
CA ASN A 171 3.14 27.50 17.58
C ASN A 171 4.03 26.85 18.63
N TRP A 172 5.35 27.12 18.55
CA TRP A 172 6.30 26.58 19.52
C TRP A 172 5.94 26.94 20.97
N ASP A 173 5.60 28.19 21.20
CA ASP A 173 5.31 28.74 22.54
C ASP A 173 3.96 28.32 23.12
N ASP A 174 3.11 27.65 22.35
CA ASP A 174 1.84 27.14 22.86
C ASP A 174 2.09 26.06 23.91
N PRO A 175 1.42 26.14 25.09
CA PRO A 175 1.64 25.20 26.18
C PRO A 175 0.97 23.85 25.98
N PHE A 176 0.53 23.57 24.73
CA PHE A 176 -0.18 22.35 24.35
C PHE A 176 0.24 21.85 22.98
N ARG A 177 -0.02 20.56 22.73
CA ARG A 177 0.06 19.90 21.41
C ARG A 177 -1.17 19.04 21.22
N PHE A 178 -1.59 18.87 19.96
CA PHE A 178 -2.69 17.99 19.62
C PHE A 178 -2.18 16.63 19.15
N THR A 179 -2.92 15.59 19.50
CA THR A 179 -2.87 14.28 18.87
C THR A 179 -4.21 13.99 18.21
N ILE A 180 -4.15 13.41 17.01
CA ILE A 180 -5.31 12.89 16.29
C ILE A 180 -5.26 11.37 16.17
N ILE A 181 -4.15 10.76 16.63
CA ILE A 181 -4.01 9.31 16.59
C ILE A 181 -5.00 8.68 17.56
N ASN A 182 -5.99 7.99 16.99
CA ASN A 182 -7.01 7.28 17.77
C ASN A 182 -6.73 5.78 17.66
N LEU A 183 -6.48 5.15 18.79
CA LEU A 183 -6.21 3.72 18.88
C LEU A 183 -7.45 3.01 19.42
N GLU A 184 -7.77 1.84 18.84
CA GLU A 184 -8.77 0.92 19.41
C GLU A 184 -8.27 0.37 20.75
N ASP A 185 -9.17 -0.15 21.58
CA ASP A 185 -8.79 -0.66 22.90
C ASP A 185 -7.80 -1.82 22.82
N GLU A 186 -7.90 -2.64 21.79
CA GLU A 186 -6.93 -3.71 21.51
C GLU A 186 -5.55 -3.16 21.13
N GLU A 187 -5.51 -2.05 20.40
CA GLU A 187 -4.28 -1.34 20.02
C GLU A 187 -3.62 -0.69 21.24
N LYS A 188 -4.42 -0.06 22.13
CA LYS A 188 -3.93 0.56 23.39
C LYS A 188 -3.24 -0.44 24.32
N GLN A 189 -3.74 -1.69 24.39
CA GLN A 189 -3.10 -2.74 25.19
C GLN A 189 -1.70 -3.10 24.68
N ARG A 190 -1.42 -2.91 23.39
CA ARG A 190 -0.14 -3.22 22.75
C ARG A 190 0.91 -2.10 22.84
N THR A 191 0.51 -0.87 23.19
CA THR A 191 1.42 0.28 23.29
C THR A 191 2.58 0.06 24.28
N LYS A 192 2.47 -0.91 25.17
CA LYS A 192 3.53 -1.32 26.10
C LYS A 192 4.74 -2.00 25.41
N ASN A 193 4.58 -2.46 24.17
CA ASN A 193 5.64 -3.11 23.41
C ASN A 193 5.98 -2.30 22.14
N GLN A 194 7.03 -1.49 22.20
CA GLN A 194 7.49 -0.64 21.09
C GLN A 194 7.99 -1.41 19.86
N ALA A 195 8.25 -2.72 19.98
CA ALA A 195 8.67 -3.57 18.86
C ALA A 195 7.51 -3.96 17.94
N LEU A 196 6.26 -3.75 18.37
CA LEU A 196 5.07 -4.01 17.58
C LEU A 196 4.53 -2.72 17.00
N SER A 197 3.97 -2.79 15.79
CA SER A 197 3.17 -1.67 15.27
C SER A 197 1.98 -1.42 16.20
N GLN A 198 1.86 -0.18 16.65
CA GLN A 198 0.76 0.25 17.52
C GLN A 198 -0.56 0.36 16.75
N THR A 199 -0.49 0.60 15.44
CA THR A 199 -1.63 0.78 14.55
C THR A 199 -1.95 -0.52 13.84
N GLU A 200 -3.21 -0.98 13.96
CA GLU A 200 -3.75 -2.18 13.29
C GLU A 200 -4.73 -1.81 12.19
N TRP A 201 -5.39 -0.66 12.34
CA TRP A 201 -6.40 -0.16 11.43
C TRP A 201 -5.81 0.85 10.46
N ILE A 202 -6.21 0.78 9.20
CA ILE A 202 -6.03 1.90 8.28
C ILE A 202 -7.05 2.97 8.67
N THR A 203 -6.56 4.11 9.14
CA THR A 203 -7.41 5.18 9.62
C THR A 203 -7.27 6.41 8.72
N CYS A 204 -8.38 6.90 8.18
CA CYS A 204 -8.41 8.14 7.43
C CYS A 204 -8.84 9.28 8.35
N TYR A 205 -7.97 10.25 8.56
CA TYR A 205 -8.25 11.48 9.31
C TYR A 205 -8.53 12.60 8.31
N THR A 206 -9.76 13.12 8.31
CA THR A 206 -10.17 14.27 7.50
C THR A 206 -10.13 15.51 8.36
N ILE A 207 -9.28 16.47 8.00
CA ILE A 207 -9.22 17.78 8.66
C ILE A 207 -9.85 18.80 7.73
N HIS A 208 -10.94 19.41 8.18
CA HIS A 208 -11.62 20.47 7.44
C HIS A 208 -11.00 21.84 7.74
N PRO A 209 -10.88 22.72 6.74
CA PRO A 209 -10.35 24.05 6.95
C PRO A 209 -11.32 24.91 7.78
N GLU A 210 -10.79 25.58 8.78
CA GLU A 210 -11.50 26.58 9.57
C GLU A 210 -10.77 27.92 9.52
N LYS A 211 -11.43 28.98 9.97
CA LYS A 211 -10.78 30.31 10.06
C LYS A 211 -9.57 30.25 10.98
N GLY A 212 -8.39 30.52 10.45
CA GLY A 212 -7.11 30.41 11.12
C GLY A 212 -6.34 29.11 10.85
N SER A 213 -6.90 28.20 10.03
CA SER A 213 -6.15 27.05 9.51
C SER A 213 -5.09 27.49 8.49
N ARG A 214 -3.92 26.84 8.50
CA ARG A 214 -2.87 27.08 7.49
C ARG A 214 -3.21 26.52 6.13
N LEU A 215 -4.21 25.64 6.03
CA LEU A 215 -4.72 25.12 4.76
C LEU A 215 -6.10 25.70 4.46
N SER A 216 -6.36 25.98 3.20
CA SER A 216 -7.66 26.47 2.69
C SER A 216 -8.54 25.37 2.10
N TYR A 217 -8.10 24.11 2.18
CA TYR A 217 -8.78 22.93 1.64
C TYR A 217 -8.86 21.81 2.67
N SER A 218 -9.83 20.90 2.51
CA SER A 218 -9.94 19.71 3.34
C SER A 218 -8.84 18.71 2.97
N ILE A 219 -8.25 18.07 3.97
CA ILE A 219 -7.24 17.04 3.74
C ILE A 219 -7.64 15.72 4.39
N ASN A 220 -7.53 14.64 3.63
CA ASN A 220 -7.64 13.27 4.10
C ASN A 220 -6.22 12.71 4.26
N ILE A 221 -5.86 12.35 5.48
CA ILE A 221 -4.59 11.70 5.82
C ILE A 221 -4.90 10.24 6.13
N ILE A 222 -4.50 9.34 5.24
CA ILE A 222 -4.68 7.90 5.40
C ILE A 222 -3.44 7.36 6.11
N ASP A 223 -3.57 7.09 7.41
CA ASP A 223 -2.52 6.45 8.21
C ASP A 223 -2.65 4.94 8.09
N THR A 224 -1.54 4.26 7.73
CA THR A 224 -1.49 2.80 7.58
C THR A 224 -0.71 2.16 8.73
N PRO A 225 -1.00 0.90 9.08
CA PRO A 225 -0.15 0.14 9.98
C PRO A 225 1.31 0.15 9.52
N GLY A 226 2.25 0.06 10.47
CA GLY A 226 3.67 -0.04 10.15
C GLY A 226 4.04 -1.41 9.61
N PHE A 227 4.82 -1.43 8.54
CA PHE A 227 5.39 -2.64 7.96
C PHE A 227 6.62 -3.11 8.72
N GLY A 228 7.01 -4.38 8.52
CA GLY A 228 8.26 -4.92 9.04
C GLY A 228 8.31 -5.04 10.56
N ASP A 229 7.18 -5.24 11.23
CA ASP A 229 7.17 -5.52 12.66
C ASP A 229 7.54 -6.99 12.97
N THR A 230 7.68 -7.32 14.23
CA THR A 230 8.15 -8.63 14.68
C THR A 230 7.20 -9.80 14.34
N ARG A 231 5.99 -9.52 13.85
CA ARG A 231 5.03 -10.53 13.39
C ARG A 231 5.37 -11.08 11.99
N GLY A 232 6.25 -10.42 11.28
CA GLY A 232 6.83 -10.91 10.03
C GLY A 232 5.96 -10.66 8.80
N LEU A 233 6.33 -11.36 7.70
CA LEU A 233 5.76 -11.13 6.36
C LEU A 233 4.26 -11.40 6.24
N GLU A 234 3.70 -12.32 7.02
CA GLU A 234 2.26 -12.59 7.00
C GLU A 234 1.48 -11.32 7.37
N ARG A 235 1.98 -10.59 8.37
CA ARG A 235 1.38 -9.32 8.77
C ARG A 235 1.51 -8.24 7.69
N ASP A 236 2.66 -8.16 7.03
CA ASP A 236 2.87 -7.22 5.94
C ASP A 236 1.91 -7.50 4.76
N GLN A 237 1.65 -8.77 4.46
CA GLN A 237 0.66 -9.16 3.45
C GLN A 237 -0.77 -8.82 3.86
N GLU A 238 -1.13 -8.96 5.13
CA GLU A 238 -2.43 -8.50 5.63
C GLU A 238 -2.59 -6.99 5.40
N ILE A 239 -1.56 -6.18 5.68
CA ILE A 239 -1.59 -4.72 5.46
C ILE A 239 -1.76 -4.41 3.97
N VAL A 240 -1.02 -5.09 3.09
CA VAL A 240 -1.19 -4.97 1.62
C VAL A 240 -2.62 -5.33 1.22
N GLY A 241 -3.19 -6.39 1.81
CA GLY A 241 -4.59 -6.80 1.60
C GLY A 241 -5.59 -5.73 2.07
N GLN A 242 -5.36 -5.09 3.22
CA GLN A 242 -6.18 -3.99 3.72
C GLN A 242 -6.16 -2.77 2.76
N ILE A 243 -4.97 -2.41 2.25
CA ILE A 243 -4.82 -1.33 1.27
C ILE A 243 -5.55 -1.67 -0.04
N ARG A 244 -5.41 -2.91 -0.51
CA ARG A 244 -6.11 -3.41 -1.70
C ARG A 244 -7.63 -3.29 -1.53
N GLU A 245 -8.15 -3.69 -0.38
CA GLU A 245 -9.59 -3.60 -0.08
C GLU A 245 -10.05 -2.14 -0.04
N LEU A 246 -9.29 -1.24 0.56
CA LEU A 246 -9.59 0.20 0.61
C LEU A 246 -9.73 0.81 -0.79
N PHE A 247 -8.87 0.44 -1.74
CA PHE A 247 -8.90 0.95 -3.12
C PHE A 247 -9.92 0.23 -4.02
N SER A 248 -10.36 -0.96 -3.63
CA SER A 248 -11.36 -1.74 -4.39
C SER A 248 -12.80 -1.34 -4.05
N LYS A 249 -13.03 -0.71 -2.87
CA LYS A 249 -14.36 -0.28 -2.44
C LYS A 249 -14.73 1.07 -3.04
N LYS A 250 -16.01 1.23 -3.32
CA LYS A 250 -16.64 2.50 -3.70
C LYS A 250 -17.43 3.09 -2.52
N GLY A 251 -17.68 4.39 -2.57
CA GLY A 251 -18.44 5.07 -1.52
C GLY A 251 -17.63 5.36 -0.26
N PRO A 252 -18.27 5.49 0.92
CA PRO A 252 -17.62 5.95 2.16
C PRO A 252 -16.50 5.04 2.66
N GLN A 253 -16.56 3.74 2.35
CA GLN A 253 -15.57 2.74 2.76
C GLN A 253 -14.33 2.67 1.87
N GLY A 254 -14.32 3.40 0.74
CA GLY A 254 -13.24 3.35 -0.23
C GLY A 254 -12.59 4.70 -0.48
N VAL A 255 -11.52 4.68 -1.27
CA VAL A 255 -10.81 5.86 -1.74
C VAL A 255 -10.83 5.83 -3.26
N VAL A 256 -11.37 6.88 -3.89
CA VAL A 256 -11.55 6.94 -5.36
C VAL A 256 -10.51 7.82 -6.06
N SER A 257 -9.80 8.65 -5.29
CA SER A 257 -8.76 9.54 -5.80
C SER A 257 -7.68 9.78 -4.75
N ILE A 258 -6.48 10.08 -5.20
CA ILE A 258 -5.33 10.36 -4.35
C ILE A 258 -4.49 11.49 -4.93
N ASP A 259 -3.88 12.29 -4.05
CA ASP A 259 -3.00 13.38 -4.42
C ASP A 259 -1.54 13.06 -4.18
N ALA A 260 -1.23 12.31 -3.11
CA ALA A 260 0.12 11.82 -2.87
C ALA A 260 0.16 10.48 -2.14
N VAL A 261 1.09 9.62 -2.55
CA VAL A 261 1.51 8.40 -1.84
C VAL A 261 2.85 8.70 -1.19
N CYS A 262 2.85 8.77 0.13
CA CYS A 262 3.98 9.25 0.93
C CYS A 262 4.72 8.07 1.58
N PHE A 263 5.93 7.79 1.12
CA PHE A 263 6.80 6.79 1.73
C PHE A 263 7.67 7.42 2.81
N LEU A 264 7.52 6.94 4.05
CA LEU A 264 8.33 7.38 5.19
C LEU A 264 9.60 6.54 5.31
N ILE A 265 10.73 7.22 5.39
CA ILE A 265 12.05 6.61 5.40
C ILE A 265 12.90 7.39 6.42
N LYS A 266 13.73 6.69 7.18
CA LYS A 266 14.60 7.35 8.17
C LYS A 266 15.84 7.94 7.49
N ALA A 267 16.18 9.18 7.82
CA ALA A 267 17.36 9.87 7.28
C ALA A 267 18.68 9.10 7.48
N PRO A 268 18.95 8.49 8.67
CA PRO A 268 20.22 7.81 8.92
C PRO A 268 20.36 6.44 8.24
N ASP A 269 19.32 5.91 7.57
CA ASP A 269 19.38 4.62 6.91
C ASP A 269 20.26 4.71 5.64
N ALA A 270 21.56 4.43 5.76
CA ALA A 270 22.48 4.53 4.63
C ALA A 270 22.23 3.48 3.51
N ARG A 271 21.43 2.45 3.78
CA ARG A 271 21.05 1.39 2.82
C ARG A 271 19.63 0.95 3.07
N LEU A 272 18.90 0.65 2.01
CA LEU A 272 17.60 -0.03 2.13
C LEU A 272 17.86 -1.49 2.50
N THR A 273 17.19 -1.96 3.54
CA THR A 273 17.17 -3.39 3.85
C THR A 273 16.40 -4.16 2.77
N PRO A 274 16.67 -5.46 2.56
CA PRO A 274 15.88 -6.29 1.66
C PRO A 274 14.37 -6.24 1.98
N LEU A 275 14.03 -6.18 3.27
CA LEU A 275 12.64 -6.04 3.73
C LEU A 275 12.02 -4.71 3.30
N GLN A 276 12.72 -3.59 3.47
CA GLN A 276 12.25 -2.27 3.02
C GLN A 276 12.03 -2.25 1.50
N SER A 277 13.00 -2.77 0.72
CA SER A 277 12.86 -2.88 -0.74
C SER A 277 11.65 -3.74 -1.14
N TYR A 278 11.44 -4.86 -0.47
CA TYR A 278 10.28 -5.72 -0.67
C TYR A 278 8.97 -4.98 -0.41
N ILE A 279 8.84 -4.31 0.74
CA ILE A 279 7.66 -3.56 1.13
C ILE A 279 7.36 -2.46 0.11
N PHE A 280 8.35 -1.65 -0.26
CA PHE A 280 8.17 -0.57 -1.21
C PHE A 280 7.73 -1.09 -2.58
N GLN A 281 8.35 -2.15 -3.08
CA GLN A 281 7.93 -2.78 -4.34
C GLN A 281 6.51 -3.36 -4.26
N SER A 282 6.18 -4.04 -3.17
CA SER A 282 4.86 -4.63 -2.95
C SER A 282 3.77 -3.56 -2.95
N ILE A 283 3.99 -2.44 -2.26
CA ILE A 283 3.04 -1.33 -2.22
C ILE A 283 2.97 -0.62 -3.57
N MET A 284 4.12 -0.29 -4.19
CA MET A 284 4.15 0.36 -5.51
C MET A 284 3.50 -0.50 -6.58
N SER A 285 3.52 -1.82 -6.41
CA SER A 285 2.88 -2.75 -7.32
C SER A 285 1.34 -2.67 -7.31
N LEU A 286 0.75 -2.10 -6.26
CA LEU A 286 -0.70 -1.92 -6.17
C LEU A 286 -1.21 -0.79 -7.07
N PHE A 287 -0.35 0.15 -7.45
CA PHE A 287 -0.73 1.36 -8.15
C PHE A 287 -0.56 1.27 -9.67
N GLY A 288 -1.39 2.02 -10.39
CA GLY A 288 -1.20 2.28 -11.80
C GLY A 288 -0.01 3.22 -12.08
N LYS A 289 0.50 3.22 -13.30
CA LYS A 289 1.61 4.09 -13.74
C LYS A 289 1.32 5.58 -13.58
N ASP A 290 0.05 5.97 -13.63
CA ASP A 290 -0.40 7.35 -13.54
C ASP A 290 -0.12 8.00 -12.17
N ILE A 291 0.13 7.19 -11.11
CA ILE A 291 0.47 7.66 -9.77
C ILE A 291 1.96 8.05 -9.61
N GLU A 292 2.84 7.67 -10.53
CA GLU A 292 4.29 7.83 -10.40
C GLU A 292 4.71 9.25 -9.97
N LYS A 293 4.11 10.28 -10.57
CA LYS A 293 4.40 11.70 -10.26
C LYS A 293 3.78 12.17 -8.94
N ASN A 294 2.91 11.36 -8.34
CA ASN A 294 2.25 11.62 -7.06
C ASN A 294 2.91 10.86 -5.90
N ILE A 295 4.04 10.21 -6.13
CA ILE A 295 4.83 9.58 -5.08
C ILE A 295 5.71 10.63 -4.43
N CYS A 296 5.78 10.61 -3.09
CA CYS A 296 6.63 11.48 -2.27
C CYS A 296 7.43 10.64 -1.27
N SER A 297 8.66 11.08 -1.01
CA SER A 297 9.48 10.52 0.09
C SER A 297 9.49 11.51 1.24
N LEU A 298 9.00 11.06 2.41
CA LEU A 298 9.03 11.83 3.65
C LEU A 298 10.17 11.29 4.52
N ILE A 299 11.27 12.02 4.53
CA ILE A 299 12.49 11.60 5.22
C ILE A 299 12.44 12.12 6.65
N THR A 300 12.24 11.22 7.61
CA THR A 300 12.13 11.53 9.04
C THR A 300 13.49 11.47 9.74
N PHE A 301 13.57 12.01 10.95
CA PHE A 301 14.83 12.10 11.74
C PHE A 301 15.95 12.85 11.02
N ALA A 302 15.62 13.78 10.13
CA ALA A 302 16.59 14.61 9.46
C ALA A 302 17.22 15.62 10.45
N ASP A 303 18.53 15.87 10.31
CA ASP A 303 19.33 16.70 11.21
C ASP A 303 19.82 18.01 10.54
N GLY A 304 19.35 18.29 9.33
CA GLY A 304 19.68 19.49 8.57
C GLY A 304 20.82 19.31 7.57
N ILE A 305 21.48 18.16 7.55
CA ILE A 305 22.45 17.80 6.50
C ILE A 305 21.78 16.91 5.43
N ASP A 306 22.49 16.62 4.34
CA ASP A 306 22.02 15.70 3.31
C ASP A 306 21.82 14.29 3.89
N PRO A 307 20.58 13.77 3.88
CA PRO A 307 20.29 12.47 4.50
C PRO A 307 21.06 11.32 3.84
N PRO A 308 21.78 10.48 4.59
CA PRO A 308 22.51 9.32 4.06
C PRO A 308 21.64 8.39 3.20
N VAL A 309 20.34 8.28 3.50
CA VAL A 309 19.40 7.43 2.77
C VAL A 309 19.20 7.84 1.31
N LEU A 310 19.53 9.07 0.91
CA LEU A 310 19.33 9.57 -0.46
C LEU A 310 20.08 8.73 -1.50
N ALA A 311 21.31 8.31 -1.20
CA ALA A 311 22.10 7.46 -2.09
C ALA A 311 21.41 6.09 -2.29
N ALA A 312 20.91 5.49 -1.21
CA ALA A 312 20.19 4.21 -1.26
C ALA A 312 18.88 4.31 -2.06
N LEU A 313 18.14 5.41 -1.94
CA LEU A 313 16.92 5.64 -2.71
C LEU A 313 17.22 5.78 -4.22
N LEU A 314 18.29 6.46 -4.58
CA LEU A 314 18.71 6.59 -5.98
C LEU A 314 19.15 5.25 -6.56
N GLU A 315 19.95 4.49 -5.82
CA GLU A 315 20.46 3.19 -6.25
C GLU A 315 19.36 2.14 -6.41
N SER A 316 18.28 2.23 -5.61
CA SER A 316 17.17 1.27 -5.67
C SER A 316 16.40 1.27 -6.99
N GLY A 317 16.51 2.33 -7.81
CA GLY A 317 15.77 2.51 -9.06
C GLY A 317 14.24 2.58 -8.87
N LEU A 318 13.76 2.80 -7.64
CA LEU A 318 12.35 2.96 -7.34
C LEU A 318 11.93 4.43 -7.51
N PRO A 319 10.70 4.71 -7.96
CA PRO A 319 10.20 6.06 -8.19
C PRO A 319 9.79 6.71 -6.85
N PHE A 320 10.76 7.16 -6.06
CA PHE A 320 10.47 7.81 -4.77
C PHE A 320 10.04 9.28 -4.88
N GLY A 321 9.96 9.84 -6.06
CA GLY A 321 9.37 11.16 -6.34
C GLY A 321 10.03 12.33 -5.62
N THR A 322 9.20 13.33 -5.28
CA THR A 322 9.63 14.53 -4.55
C THR A 322 9.97 14.21 -3.10
N ARG A 323 11.05 14.79 -2.58
CA ARG A 323 11.61 14.50 -1.25
C ARG A 323 11.35 15.65 -0.30
N PHE A 324 10.96 15.33 0.93
CA PHE A 324 10.76 16.28 2.02
C PHE A 324 11.42 15.75 3.29
N THR A 325 12.13 16.61 4.00
CA THR A 325 12.82 16.27 5.25
C THR A 325 12.06 16.80 6.44
N PHE A 326 11.99 15.99 7.50
CA PHE A 326 11.30 16.30 8.73
C PHE A 326 12.12 15.90 9.95
N ASN A 327 12.02 16.73 10.99
CA ASN A 327 12.41 16.32 12.33
C ASN A 327 11.26 16.62 13.29
N ASN A 328 10.65 15.58 13.83
CA ASN A 328 9.51 15.70 14.72
C ASN A 328 9.91 15.57 16.20
N SER A 329 11.22 15.54 16.52
CA SER A 329 11.71 15.45 17.90
C SER A 329 11.29 16.65 18.76
N GLY A 330 11.09 17.82 18.12
CA GLY A 330 10.58 19.01 18.78
C GLY A 330 9.08 19.00 19.07
N LEU A 331 8.28 18.09 18.46
CA LEU A 331 6.82 18.16 18.55
C LEU A 331 6.30 18.09 19.99
N TYR A 332 6.78 17.10 20.74
CA TYR A 332 6.40 16.87 22.13
C TYR A 332 7.52 17.21 23.12
N ALA A 333 8.57 17.88 22.65
CA ALA A 333 9.65 18.32 23.51
C ALA A 333 9.18 19.43 24.44
N LYS A 334 9.79 19.49 25.63
CA LYS A 334 9.59 20.57 26.59
C LYS A 334 9.91 21.92 25.94
N ASN A 335 9.00 22.89 26.06
CA ASN A 335 9.11 24.20 25.41
C ASN A 335 9.21 25.39 26.42
N VAL A 336 9.26 25.10 27.72
CA VAL A 336 9.51 26.07 28.79
C VAL A 336 10.70 25.64 29.65
N ASP A 337 11.36 26.57 30.32
CA ASP A 337 12.57 26.35 31.14
C ASP A 337 13.62 25.51 30.37
N LEU A 338 13.90 25.91 29.13
CA LEU A 338 14.87 25.22 28.28
C LEU A 338 16.30 25.55 28.76
N ASP A 339 17.13 24.49 28.80
CA ASP A 339 18.57 24.68 28.88
C ASP A 339 19.07 25.34 27.59
N ASN A 340 20.08 26.20 27.67
CA ASN A 340 20.69 26.89 26.53
C ASN A 340 21.26 25.95 25.45
N THR A 341 21.43 24.68 25.79
CA THR A 341 21.90 23.63 24.88
C THR A 341 20.76 22.85 24.16
N SER A 342 19.51 23.17 24.46
CA SER A 342 18.37 22.47 23.89
C SER A 342 18.21 22.75 22.39
N LEU A 343 18.22 21.69 21.56
CA LEU A 343 17.98 21.75 20.12
C LEU A 343 16.49 21.63 19.75
N ALA A 344 15.60 21.50 20.73
CA ALA A 344 14.17 21.27 20.49
C ALA A 344 13.49 22.39 19.69
N PRO A 345 13.75 23.70 19.90
CA PRO A 345 13.21 24.77 19.06
C PRO A 345 13.64 24.63 17.60
N MET A 346 14.92 24.30 17.36
CA MET A 346 15.46 24.11 16.00
C MET A 346 14.78 22.94 15.30
N PHE A 347 14.57 21.82 15.97
CA PHE A 347 13.87 20.67 15.40
C PHE A 347 12.39 20.96 15.12
N TRP A 348 11.75 21.75 15.97
CA TRP A 348 10.40 22.26 15.71
C TRP A 348 10.36 23.07 14.42
N ASP A 349 11.25 24.05 14.26
CA ASP A 349 11.31 24.91 13.07
C ASP A 349 11.61 24.11 11.80
N MET A 350 12.49 23.11 11.87
CA MET A 350 12.75 22.19 10.79
C MET A 350 11.50 21.40 10.39
N GLY A 351 10.77 20.87 11.37
CA GLY A 351 9.50 20.17 11.15
C GLY A 351 8.47 21.08 10.48
N MET A 352 8.26 22.28 11.01
CA MET A 352 7.30 23.25 10.47
C MET A 352 7.67 23.72 9.06
N LYS A 353 8.95 23.90 8.77
CA LYS A 353 9.46 24.21 7.41
C LYS A 353 9.20 23.03 6.46
N GLY A 354 9.43 21.80 6.91
CA GLY A 354 9.12 20.59 6.16
C GLY A 354 7.64 20.50 5.80
N PHE A 355 6.74 20.71 6.76
CA PHE A 355 5.29 20.73 6.53
C PHE A 355 4.87 21.84 5.57
N ARG A 356 5.39 23.05 5.72
CA ARG A 356 5.13 24.15 4.78
C ARG A 356 5.46 23.76 3.35
N ASN A 357 6.67 23.27 3.11
CA ASN A 357 7.14 22.87 1.78
C ASN A 357 6.29 21.73 1.20
N PHE A 358 5.97 20.73 2.03
CA PHE A 358 5.13 19.61 1.62
C PHE A 358 3.72 20.06 1.21
N PHE A 359 3.03 20.84 2.04
CA PHE A 359 1.66 21.27 1.74
C PHE A 359 1.58 22.28 0.61
N GLN A 360 2.60 23.14 0.41
CA GLN A 360 2.70 23.99 -0.77
C GLN A 360 2.81 23.16 -2.05
N THR A 361 3.69 22.16 -2.06
CA THR A 361 3.83 21.24 -3.20
C THR A 361 2.56 20.44 -3.42
N LEU A 362 1.96 19.87 -2.36
CA LEU A 362 0.71 19.12 -2.43
C LEU A 362 -0.43 19.95 -3.06
N GLY A 363 -0.50 21.25 -2.73
CA GLY A 363 -1.48 22.18 -3.30
C GLY A 363 -1.40 22.29 -4.81
N THR A 364 -0.21 22.10 -5.41
CA THR A 364 0.02 22.14 -6.85
C THR A 364 -0.11 20.79 -7.55
N MET A 365 -0.10 19.69 -6.79
CA MET A 365 -0.21 18.35 -7.35
C MET A 365 -1.59 18.11 -7.95
N SER A 366 -1.62 17.47 -9.13
CA SER A 366 -2.87 17.04 -9.74
C SER A 366 -3.44 15.82 -9.03
N THR A 367 -4.71 15.88 -8.67
CA THR A 367 -5.45 14.73 -8.11
C THR A 367 -5.54 13.62 -9.15
N LYS A 368 -5.24 12.39 -8.77
CA LYS A 368 -5.34 11.21 -9.62
C LYS A 368 -6.55 10.37 -9.23
N SER A 369 -7.33 10.00 -10.23
CA SER A 369 -8.34 8.96 -10.06
C SER A 369 -7.65 7.61 -9.84
N LEU A 370 -8.17 6.81 -8.91
CA LEU A 370 -7.65 5.44 -8.67
C LEU A 370 -8.28 4.40 -9.63
N GLN A 371 -8.82 4.82 -10.80
CA GLN A 371 -9.39 3.87 -11.76
C GLN A 371 -8.32 2.92 -12.31
N MET A 372 -7.18 3.46 -12.78
CA MET A 372 -6.07 2.62 -13.26
C MET A 372 -5.51 1.72 -12.15
N THR A 373 -5.43 2.21 -10.91
CA THR A 373 -5.07 1.41 -9.73
C THR A 373 -6.09 0.27 -9.52
N SER A 374 -7.39 0.55 -9.65
CA SER A 374 -8.44 -0.47 -9.57
C SER A 374 -8.28 -1.53 -10.65
N ASP A 375 -7.93 -1.14 -11.88
CA ASP A 375 -7.67 -2.06 -12.99
C ASP A 375 -6.43 -2.92 -12.72
N VAL A 376 -5.36 -2.34 -12.16
CA VAL A 376 -4.16 -3.08 -11.73
C VAL A 376 -4.52 -4.10 -10.65
N LEU A 377 -5.29 -3.71 -9.64
CA LEU A 377 -5.70 -4.62 -8.55
C LEU A 377 -6.58 -5.76 -9.09
N TYR A 378 -7.47 -5.46 -10.03
CA TYR A 378 -8.29 -6.46 -10.70
C TYR A 378 -7.43 -7.48 -11.46
N GLU A 379 -6.50 -7.02 -12.31
CA GLU A 379 -5.62 -7.92 -13.08
C GLU A 379 -4.68 -8.73 -12.17
N ARG A 380 -4.19 -8.14 -11.08
CA ARG A 380 -3.38 -8.88 -10.08
C ARG A 380 -4.18 -9.96 -9.38
N ASN A 381 -5.39 -9.64 -8.93
CA ASN A 381 -6.26 -10.63 -8.30
C ASN A 381 -6.58 -11.76 -9.27
N ARG A 382 -6.87 -11.41 -10.53
CA ARG A 382 -7.08 -12.39 -11.60
C ARG A 382 -5.86 -13.28 -11.81
N LEU A 383 -4.67 -12.69 -11.88
CA LEU A 383 -3.41 -13.42 -12.02
C LEU A 383 -3.14 -14.33 -10.82
N GLU A 384 -3.26 -13.81 -9.58
CA GLU A 384 -3.03 -14.58 -8.35
C GLU A 384 -3.97 -15.80 -8.26
N VAL A 385 -5.27 -15.59 -8.52
CA VAL A 385 -6.25 -16.67 -8.50
C VAL A 385 -5.99 -17.66 -9.66
N THR A 386 -5.63 -17.16 -10.84
CA THR A 386 -5.30 -18.00 -12.00
C THR A 386 -4.10 -18.88 -11.69
N ILE A 387 -3.00 -18.31 -11.17
CA ILE A 387 -1.80 -19.07 -10.80
C ILE A 387 -2.12 -20.10 -9.71
N LYS A 388 -2.83 -19.68 -8.64
CA LYS A 388 -3.20 -20.58 -7.53
C LYS A 388 -4.01 -21.80 -7.98
N ASN A 389 -4.84 -21.63 -8.99
CA ASN A 389 -5.68 -22.71 -9.51
C ASN A 389 -5.01 -23.48 -10.64
N LEU A 390 -4.21 -22.82 -11.47
CA LEU A 390 -3.48 -23.49 -12.55
C LEU A 390 -2.25 -24.26 -12.07
N GLU A 391 -1.58 -23.83 -11.00
CA GLU A 391 -0.42 -24.52 -10.44
C GLU A 391 -0.68 -26.01 -10.15
N PRO A 392 -1.74 -26.38 -9.37
CA PRO A 392 -2.06 -27.79 -9.16
C PRO A 392 -2.47 -28.52 -10.44
N MET A 393 -3.14 -27.83 -11.38
CA MET A 393 -3.55 -28.41 -12.64
C MET A 393 -2.37 -28.66 -13.58
N LEU A 394 -1.40 -27.74 -13.57
CA LEU A 394 -0.15 -27.88 -14.32
C LEU A 394 0.70 -29.04 -13.76
N ASP A 395 0.84 -29.10 -12.44
CA ASP A 395 1.51 -30.24 -11.78
C ASP A 395 0.82 -31.56 -12.14
N ALA A 396 -0.50 -31.60 -12.09
CA ALA A 396 -1.29 -32.76 -12.50
C ALA A 396 -1.11 -33.09 -13.98
N GLY A 397 -1.12 -32.09 -14.84
CA GLY A 397 -0.91 -32.23 -16.28
C GLY A 397 0.48 -32.76 -16.61
N LEU A 398 1.51 -32.17 -16.00
CA LEU A 398 2.91 -32.60 -16.20
C LEU A 398 3.13 -34.04 -15.71
N LEU A 399 2.57 -34.41 -14.55
CA LEU A 399 2.62 -35.79 -14.05
C LEU A 399 1.95 -36.76 -15.02
N LYS A 400 0.77 -36.39 -15.55
CA LYS A 400 0.06 -37.21 -16.52
C LYS A 400 0.81 -37.33 -17.84
N VAL A 401 1.39 -36.24 -18.33
CA VAL A 401 2.26 -36.25 -19.51
C VAL A 401 3.44 -37.20 -19.33
N ASN A 402 4.11 -37.12 -18.17
CA ASN A 402 5.22 -38.00 -17.84
C ASN A 402 4.77 -39.47 -17.70
N GLN A 403 3.60 -39.69 -17.10
CA GLN A 403 2.99 -41.02 -17.04
C GLN A 403 2.72 -41.59 -18.41
N LEU A 404 2.01 -40.86 -19.29
CA LEU A 404 1.69 -41.33 -20.66
C LEU A 404 2.97 -41.61 -21.48
N LYS A 405 3.99 -40.73 -21.37
CA LYS A 405 5.28 -40.96 -22.03
C LYS A 405 5.95 -42.24 -21.54
N ALA A 406 5.93 -42.48 -20.22
CA ALA A 406 6.50 -43.69 -19.62
C ALA A 406 5.73 -44.96 -20.06
N GLU A 407 4.38 -44.90 -20.07
CA GLU A 407 3.52 -45.97 -20.49
C GLU A 407 3.71 -46.28 -21.99
N ILE A 408 3.72 -45.26 -22.87
CA ILE A 408 3.97 -45.39 -24.32
C ILE A 408 5.34 -46.07 -24.56
N LYS A 409 6.37 -45.59 -23.85
CA LYS A 409 7.71 -46.18 -23.96
C LYS A 409 7.73 -47.63 -23.47
N LEU A 410 7.18 -47.92 -22.28
CA LEU A 410 7.11 -49.27 -21.70
C LEU A 410 6.41 -50.26 -22.65
N PHE A 411 5.27 -49.85 -23.22
CA PHE A 411 4.49 -50.69 -24.13
C PHE A 411 5.15 -50.81 -25.51
N GLY A 412 5.87 -49.79 -25.95
CA GLY A 412 6.68 -49.86 -27.16
C GLY A 412 7.86 -50.82 -27.02
N ASP A 413 8.62 -50.75 -25.93
CA ASP A 413 9.81 -51.52 -25.67
C ASP A 413 9.50 -53.02 -25.39
N HIS A 414 8.34 -53.30 -24.76
CA HIS A 414 7.93 -54.68 -24.40
C HIS A 414 6.79 -55.23 -25.25
N LYS A 415 6.72 -54.84 -26.54
CA LYS A 415 5.62 -55.14 -27.47
C LYS A 415 5.29 -56.62 -27.56
N SER A 416 6.31 -57.49 -27.61
CA SER A 416 6.16 -58.96 -27.69
C SER A 416 5.72 -59.60 -26.37
N LEU A 417 6.19 -59.11 -25.24
CA LEU A 417 5.86 -59.67 -23.92
C LEU A 417 4.46 -59.29 -23.45
N ILE A 418 4.00 -58.13 -23.84
CA ILE A 418 2.67 -57.58 -23.44
C ILE A 418 1.56 -58.16 -24.33
N ALA A 419 1.84 -58.52 -25.60
CA ALA A 419 0.86 -59.13 -26.49
C ALA A 419 0.26 -60.43 -25.96
N ASP A 420 1.03 -61.18 -25.19
CA ASP A 420 0.66 -62.49 -24.61
C ASP A 420 0.24 -62.42 -23.14
N ASN A 421 0.41 -61.25 -22.44
CA ASN A 421 0.19 -61.17 -21.01
C ASN A 421 -0.67 -59.95 -20.62
N LYS A 422 -2.02 -60.15 -20.47
CA LYS A 422 -2.96 -59.15 -20.04
C LYS A 422 -2.76 -58.68 -18.61
N ASP A 423 -2.13 -59.48 -17.76
CA ASP A 423 -1.89 -59.23 -16.36
C ASP A 423 -0.53 -58.55 -16.08
N PHE A 424 0.10 -58.02 -17.12
CA PHE A 424 1.33 -57.24 -16.95
C PHE A 424 1.09 -56.03 -16.05
N GLU A 425 1.64 -56.06 -14.84
CA GLU A 425 1.51 -55.05 -13.82
C GLU A 425 2.56 -53.93 -13.93
N TYR A 426 2.14 -52.72 -13.71
CA TYR A 426 3.01 -51.55 -13.65
C TYR A 426 2.46 -50.51 -12.66
N THR A 427 3.36 -49.71 -12.06
CA THR A 427 3.00 -48.69 -11.10
C THR A 427 2.79 -47.36 -11.79
N VAL A 428 1.69 -46.70 -11.44
CA VAL A 428 1.28 -45.38 -11.99
C VAL A 428 1.13 -44.38 -10.88
N THR A 429 1.64 -43.19 -11.11
CA THR A 429 1.37 -42.03 -10.28
C THR A 429 0.35 -41.14 -10.97
N SER A 430 -0.82 -41.00 -10.37
CA SER A 430 -1.94 -40.20 -10.91
C SER A 430 -2.31 -39.06 -9.98
N THR A 431 -3.02 -38.05 -10.49
CA THR A 431 -3.51 -36.92 -9.71
C THR A 431 -5.02 -36.94 -9.68
N ARG A 432 -5.61 -36.70 -8.52
CA ARG A 432 -7.06 -36.63 -8.33
C ARG A 432 -7.45 -35.32 -7.67
N GLN A 433 -8.49 -34.68 -8.20
CA GLN A 433 -9.11 -33.53 -7.54
C GLN A 433 -9.91 -34.00 -6.31
N VAL A 434 -9.73 -33.30 -5.18
CA VAL A 434 -10.42 -33.56 -3.94
C VAL A 434 -10.92 -32.25 -3.34
N LYS A 435 -11.93 -32.36 -2.45
CA LYS A 435 -12.39 -31.24 -1.62
C LYS A 435 -11.59 -31.24 -0.33
N THR A 436 -10.92 -30.12 -0.04
CA THR A 436 -10.15 -29.94 1.19
C THR A 436 -10.90 -28.97 2.09
N ASP A 437 -11.29 -29.41 3.27
CA ASP A 437 -12.04 -28.63 4.23
C ASP A 437 -11.21 -27.45 4.76
N LEU A 438 -11.89 -26.32 4.98
CA LEU A 438 -11.32 -25.11 5.55
C LEU A 438 -11.50 -25.12 7.08
N PRO A 439 -10.65 -24.37 7.81
CA PRO A 439 -10.86 -24.15 9.23
C PRO A 439 -12.25 -23.60 9.54
N ARG A 440 -12.79 -23.95 10.73
CA ARG A 440 -14.13 -23.51 11.14
C ARG A 440 -14.32 -22.00 11.00
N GLY A 441 -15.41 -21.62 10.33
CA GLY A 441 -15.75 -20.20 10.10
C GLY A 441 -15.13 -19.57 8.86
N GLN A 442 -14.26 -20.27 8.15
CA GLN A 442 -13.75 -19.83 6.85
C GLN A 442 -14.60 -20.42 5.73
N HIS A 443 -14.88 -19.59 4.73
CA HIS A 443 -15.64 -19.98 3.54
C HIS A 443 -15.06 -19.31 2.32
N VAL A 444 -15.21 -19.95 1.18
CA VAL A 444 -14.77 -19.48 -0.13
C VAL A 444 -15.93 -19.48 -1.12
N THR A 445 -15.83 -18.70 -2.18
CA THR A 445 -16.78 -18.78 -3.29
C THR A 445 -16.27 -19.81 -4.29
N ASN A 446 -16.94 -20.94 -4.37
CA ASN A 446 -16.68 -21.98 -5.37
C ASN A 446 -17.70 -21.93 -6.51
N CYS A 447 -17.24 -22.10 -7.73
CA CYS A 447 -18.11 -22.42 -8.87
C CYS A 447 -18.51 -23.89 -8.79
N THR A 448 -19.79 -24.16 -8.70
CA THR A 448 -20.34 -25.54 -8.66
C THR A 448 -20.34 -26.21 -10.03
N HIS A 449 -20.31 -25.42 -11.10
CA HIS A 449 -20.25 -25.90 -12.48
C HIS A 449 -18.81 -26.24 -12.89
N CYS A 450 -17.86 -25.32 -12.68
CA CYS A 450 -16.45 -25.53 -13.06
C CYS A 450 -15.65 -26.31 -12.03
N HIS A 451 -16.18 -26.59 -10.85
CA HIS A 451 -15.44 -27.14 -9.71
C HIS A 451 -14.17 -26.33 -9.39
N PHE A 452 -14.32 -25.02 -9.28
CA PHE A 452 -13.22 -24.06 -9.21
C PHE A 452 -13.41 -23.08 -8.07
N THR A 453 -12.34 -22.80 -7.30
CA THR A 453 -12.39 -21.82 -6.22
C THR A 453 -12.14 -20.43 -6.80
N CYS A 454 -13.21 -19.62 -6.85
CA CYS A 454 -13.18 -18.32 -7.53
C CYS A 454 -12.78 -17.15 -6.64
N HIS A 455 -13.08 -17.23 -5.34
CA HIS A 455 -12.74 -16.17 -4.41
C HIS A 455 -12.52 -16.72 -3.01
N ASP A 456 -11.35 -16.48 -2.47
CA ASP A 456 -11.00 -16.82 -1.09
C ASP A 456 -11.62 -15.80 -0.13
N ASN A 457 -12.11 -16.29 1.03
CA ASN A 457 -12.58 -15.43 2.12
C ASN A 457 -13.61 -14.37 1.72
N CYS A 458 -14.65 -14.79 0.97
CA CYS A 458 -15.68 -13.90 0.45
C CYS A 458 -16.48 -13.21 1.58
N ALA A 459 -16.67 -11.89 1.48
CA ALA A 459 -17.45 -11.11 2.43
C ALA A 459 -18.96 -11.45 2.45
N PHE A 460 -19.48 -12.01 1.34
CA PHE A 460 -20.88 -12.34 1.16
C PHE A 460 -21.13 -13.79 1.54
N ALA A 461 -21.66 -14.02 2.75
CA ALA A 461 -21.94 -15.34 3.27
C ALA A 461 -23.14 -16.02 2.57
N ASN A 462 -24.12 -15.24 2.10
CA ASN A 462 -25.30 -15.76 1.44
C ASN A 462 -25.10 -15.91 -0.06
N ASP A 463 -25.54 -17.01 -0.64
CA ASP A 463 -25.39 -17.29 -2.07
C ASP A 463 -26.16 -16.29 -2.93
N ASP A 464 -27.30 -15.79 -2.48
CA ASP A 464 -28.09 -14.75 -3.16
C ASP A 464 -27.33 -13.42 -3.34
N GLN A 465 -26.30 -13.18 -2.54
CA GLN A 465 -25.48 -11.98 -2.59
C GLN A 465 -24.21 -12.15 -3.43
N LYS A 466 -24.00 -13.33 -4.05
CA LYS A 466 -22.77 -13.61 -4.84
C LYS A 466 -22.63 -12.71 -6.05
N ILE A 467 -23.71 -12.13 -6.55
CA ILE A 467 -23.68 -11.11 -7.61
C ILE A 467 -22.79 -9.91 -7.22
N ASN A 468 -22.67 -9.62 -5.91
CA ASN A 468 -21.85 -8.52 -5.37
C ASN A 468 -20.42 -8.96 -4.99
N CYS A 469 -20.08 -10.24 -5.18
CA CYS A 469 -18.73 -10.74 -4.95
C CYS A 469 -17.75 -10.04 -5.91
N CYS A 470 -16.55 -9.72 -5.44
CA CYS A 470 -15.52 -9.09 -6.27
C CYS A 470 -15.06 -9.97 -7.46
N ALA A 471 -15.32 -11.27 -7.41
CA ALA A 471 -15.12 -12.18 -8.54
C ALA A 471 -16.17 -12.02 -9.65
N MET A 472 -17.22 -11.21 -9.45
CA MET A 472 -18.33 -11.04 -10.39
C MET A 472 -18.29 -9.67 -11.08
N SER A 473 -18.58 -9.65 -12.37
CA SER A 473 -18.74 -8.43 -13.16
C SER A 473 -19.88 -8.62 -14.15
N GLY A 474 -20.87 -7.70 -14.14
CA GLY A 474 -22.04 -7.82 -15.01
C GLY A 474 -22.87 -9.10 -14.78
N GLY A 475 -22.82 -9.68 -13.60
CA GLY A 475 -23.51 -10.91 -13.24
C GLY A 475 -22.78 -12.21 -13.62
N TYR A 476 -21.58 -12.13 -14.20
CA TYR A 476 -20.76 -13.27 -14.59
C TYR A 476 -19.45 -13.29 -13.82
N CYS A 477 -18.94 -14.50 -13.56
CA CYS A 477 -17.66 -14.68 -12.89
C CYS A 477 -16.50 -14.28 -13.85
N THR A 478 -15.56 -13.50 -13.32
CA THR A 478 -14.36 -13.08 -14.05
C THR A 478 -13.18 -14.03 -13.84
N ILE A 479 -13.34 -14.97 -12.91
CA ILE A 479 -12.27 -15.85 -12.42
C ILE A 479 -12.43 -17.29 -12.92
N CYS A 480 -13.62 -17.89 -12.80
CA CYS A 480 -13.79 -19.28 -13.22
C CYS A 480 -13.67 -19.43 -14.73
N PRO A 481 -13.23 -20.63 -15.16
CA PRO A 481 -12.94 -20.95 -16.55
C PRO A 481 -14.02 -20.56 -17.55
N ASP A 482 -15.25 -20.98 -17.27
CA ASP A 482 -16.39 -20.81 -18.18
C ASP A 482 -17.13 -19.49 -17.96
N ARG A 483 -16.56 -18.58 -17.12
CA ARG A 483 -17.19 -17.30 -16.75
C ARG A 483 -18.65 -17.47 -16.36
N CYS A 484 -18.93 -18.48 -15.53
CA CYS A 484 -20.26 -18.88 -15.17
C CYS A 484 -21.07 -17.75 -14.55
N PHE A 485 -22.40 -17.83 -14.73
CA PHE A 485 -23.30 -16.89 -14.10
C PHE A 485 -23.20 -16.96 -12.58
N TRP A 486 -23.41 -15.86 -11.86
CA TRP A 486 -23.21 -15.79 -10.43
C TRP A 486 -23.99 -16.83 -9.61
N LYS A 487 -25.15 -17.29 -10.11
CA LYS A 487 -25.96 -18.33 -9.47
C LYS A 487 -25.30 -19.72 -9.43
N GLU A 488 -24.32 -19.94 -10.30
CA GLU A 488 -23.51 -21.17 -10.29
C GLU A 488 -22.41 -21.14 -9.23
N HIS A 489 -22.42 -20.14 -8.33
CA HIS A 489 -21.41 -19.96 -7.31
C HIS A 489 -22.03 -20.04 -5.93
N ALA A 490 -21.43 -20.85 -5.06
CA ALA A 490 -21.86 -21.06 -3.69
C ALA A 490 -20.75 -20.72 -2.68
N ASN A 491 -21.17 -20.35 -1.48
CA ASN A 491 -20.29 -20.18 -0.34
C ASN A 491 -20.04 -21.54 0.31
N THR A 492 -18.82 -22.05 0.22
CA THR A 492 -18.51 -23.41 0.69
C THR A 492 -17.40 -23.42 1.72
N PRO A 493 -17.44 -24.36 2.71
CA PRO A 493 -16.39 -24.52 3.72
C PRO A 493 -15.20 -25.37 3.22
N TYR A 494 -15.01 -25.52 1.92
CA TYR A 494 -13.93 -26.30 1.33
C TYR A 494 -13.39 -25.62 0.07
N ILE A 495 -12.12 -25.90 -0.26
CA ILE A 495 -11.49 -25.57 -1.53
C ILE A 495 -11.34 -26.84 -2.39
N PHE A 496 -11.27 -26.65 -3.70
CA PHE A 496 -10.84 -27.72 -4.61
C PHE A 496 -9.30 -27.78 -4.60
N SER A 497 -8.76 -28.96 -4.33
CA SER A 497 -7.32 -29.24 -4.32
C SER A 497 -6.99 -30.52 -5.07
N PHE A 498 -5.72 -30.80 -5.29
CA PHE A 498 -5.26 -32.01 -5.99
C PHE A 498 -4.33 -32.81 -5.07
N ILE A 499 -4.52 -34.13 -5.09
CA ILE A 499 -3.65 -35.10 -4.40
C ILE A 499 -3.00 -36.04 -5.40
N THR A 500 -1.78 -36.44 -5.12
CA THR A 500 -1.04 -37.44 -5.90
C THR A 500 -1.24 -38.82 -5.27
N VAL A 501 -1.66 -39.79 -6.09
CA VAL A 501 -1.92 -41.17 -5.67
C VAL A 501 -1.06 -42.11 -6.54
N THR A 502 -0.39 -43.06 -5.92
CA THR A 502 0.37 -44.11 -6.63
C THR A 502 -0.42 -45.40 -6.58
N GLU A 503 -0.72 -45.93 -7.74
CA GLU A 503 -1.55 -47.13 -7.93
C GLU A 503 -0.85 -48.14 -8.82
N ASN A 504 -1.06 -49.44 -8.57
CA ASN A 504 -0.64 -50.51 -9.48
C ASN A 504 -1.78 -50.78 -10.47
N LYS A 505 -1.45 -50.82 -11.73
CA LYS A 505 -2.41 -51.12 -12.82
C LYS A 505 -1.89 -52.26 -13.69
N THR A 506 -2.83 -52.92 -14.35
CA THR A 506 -2.49 -53.92 -15.38
C THR A 506 -2.63 -53.36 -16.78
N TYR A 507 -1.89 -53.93 -17.73
CA TYR A 507 -2.07 -53.59 -19.18
C TYR A 507 -3.49 -53.85 -19.62
N GLY A 508 -4.12 -54.97 -19.15
CA GLY A 508 -5.52 -55.30 -19.48
C GLY A 508 -6.50 -54.22 -19.04
N GLU A 509 -6.38 -53.68 -17.82
CA GLU A 509 -7.23 -52.60 -17.32
C GLU A 509 -7.07 -51.34 -18.17
N MET A 510 -5.83 -50.98 -18.49
CA MET A 510 -5.56 -49.80 -19.27
C MET A 510 -6.10 -49.95 -20.71
N LYS A 511 -5.88 -51.11 -21.35
CA LYS A 511 -6.44 -51.41 -22.68
C LYS A 511 -7.96 -51.35 -22.66
N ALA A 512 -8.62 -51.96 -21.66
CA ALA A 512 -10.08 -51.95 -21.54
C ALA A 512 -10.63 -50.51 -21.44
N LYS A 513 -9.97 -49.62 -20.72
CA LYS A 513 -10.34 -48.19 -20.62
C LYS A 513 -10.39 -47.52 -22.01
N TYR A 514 -9.38 -47.74 -22.86
CA TYR A 514 -9.36 -47.14 -24.20
C TYR A 514 -10.34 -47.82 -25.16
N GLU A 515 -10.56 -49.12 -25.03
CA GLU A 515 -11.54 -49.89 -25.81
C GLU A 515 -12.98 -49.44 -25.47
N GLU A 516 -13.27 -49.21 -24.18
CA GLU A 516 -14.56 -48.68 -23.73
C GLU A 516 -14.78 -47.26 -24.28
N ALA A 517 -13.78 -46.37 -24.17
CA ALA A 517 -13.86 -45.01 -24.68
C ALA A 517 -14.02 -44.94 -26.21
N SER A 518 -13.43 -45.87 -26.94
CA SER A 518 -13.50 -45.92 -28.44
C SER A 518 -14.69 -46.74 -28.98
N GLY A 519 -15.29 -47.59 -28.15
CA GLY A 519 -16.34 -48.52 -28.51
C GLY A 519 -15.85 -49.65 -29.45
N LYS A 520 -14.54 -49.89 -29.54
CA LYS A 520 -13.92 -50.88 -30.44
C LYS A 520 -12.80 -51.61 -29.73
N LEU A 521 -12.59 -52.89 -30.10
CA LEU A 521 -11.38 -53.63 -29.72
C LEU A 521 -10.16 -53.01 -30.39
N LEU A 522 -9.12 -52.76 -29.63
CA LEU A 522 -7.89 -52.07 -30.09
C LEU A 522 -6.73 -53.04 -30.21
N THR A 523 -6.00 -52.95 -31.33
CA THR A 523 -4.66 -53.50 -31.40
C THR A 523 -3.69 -52.69 -30.51
N GLN A 524 -2.54 -53.26 -30.17
CA GLN A 524 -1.52 -52.57 -29.39
C GLN A 524 -1.03 -51.27 -30.09
N GLU A 525 -0.94 -51.30 -31.43
CA GLU A 525 -0.56 -50.13 -32.22
C GLU A 525 -1.61 -49.04 -32.18
N GLN A 526 -2.88 -49.39 -32.31
CA GLN A 526 -3.99 -48.47 -32.19
C GLN A 526 -4.12 -47.88 -30.78
N LEU A 527 -3.82 -48.67 -29.75
CA LEU A 527 -3.77 -48.22 -28.36
C LEU A 527 -2.67 -47.17 -28.17
N LEU A 528 -1.45 -47.44 -28.63
CA LEU A 528 -0.33 -46.50 -28.59
C LEU A 528 -0.60 -45.21 -29.35
N GLU A 529 -1.28 -45.31 -30.48
CA GLU A 529 -1.72 -44.14 -31.27
C GLU A 529 -2.73 -43.28 -30.49
N GLN A 530 -3.73 -43.90 -29.86
CA GLN A 530 -4.71 -43.18 -29.03
C GLN A 530 -4.08 -42.54 -27.79
N MET A 531 -3.14 -43.22 -27.11
CA MET A 531 -2.35 -42.66 -26.02
C MET A 531 -1.52 -41.46 -26.50
N GLY A 532 -0.94 -41.53 -27.68
CA GLY A 532 -0.24 -40.40 -28.32
C GLY A 532 -1.14 -39.21 -28.56
N GLN A 533 -2.35 -39.44 -29.08
CA GLN A 533 -3.34 -38.38 -29.27
C GLN A 533 -3.82 -37.76 -27.96
N GLU A 534 -4.00 -38.55 -26.89
CA GLU A 534 -4.30 -38.05 -25.55
C GLU A 534 -3.15 -37.18 -25.03
N LEU A 535 -1.90 -37.60 -25.24
CA LEU A 535 -0.72 -36.84 -24.83
C LEU A 535 -0.65 -35.47 -25.54
N GLU A 536 -0.87 -35.43 -26.87
CA GLU A 536 -0.90 -34.16 -27.62
C GLU A 536 -1.98 -33.21 -27.10
N LYS A 537 -3.21 -33.71 -26.89
CA LYS A 537 -4.29 -32.90 -26.33
C LYS A 537 -3.95 -32.30 -24.96
N MET A 538 -3.23 -33.05 -24.11
CA MET A 538 -2.80 -32.57 -22.83
C MET A 538 -1.74 -31.47 -22.94
N ILE A 539 -0.79 -31.63 -23.87
CA ILE A 539 0.22 -30.59 -24.13
C ILE A 539 -0.45 -29.31 -24.61
N ASP A 540 -1.43 -29.38 -25.54
CA ASP A 540 -2.19 -28.20 -25.99
C ASP A 540 -2.91 -27.48 -24.85
N VAL A 541 -3.48 -28.25 -23.91
CA VAL A 541 -4.17 -27.68 -22.73
C VAL A 541 -3.21 -26.95 -21.80
N ILE A 542 -2.02 -27.52 -21.57
CA ILE A 542 -0.97 -26.89 -20.78
C ILE A 542 -0.51 -25.57 -21.43
N GLU A 543 -0.34 -25.58 -22.77
CA GLU A 543 0.02 -24.39 -23.53
C GLU A 543 -1.03 -23.28 -23.40
N ASP A 544 -2.32 -23.63 -23.50
CA ASP A 544 -3.42 -22.67 -23.32
C ASP A 544 -3.45 -22.04 -21.90
N MET A 545 -3.14 -22.83 -20.85
CA MET A 545 -3.01 -22.30 -19.48
C MET A 545 -1.87 -21.26 -19.39
N MET A 546 -0.74 -21.53 -20.03
CA MET A 546 0.41 -20.63 -20.08
C MET A 546 0.08 -19.32 -20.80
N ILE A 547 -0.72 -19.39 -21.88
CA ILE A 547 -1.19 -18.20 -22.61
C ILE A 547 -1.98 -17.26 -21.69
N VAL A 548 -2.87 -17.79 -20.85
CA VAL A 548 -3.67 -16.97 -19.92
C VAL A 548 -2.78 -16.21 -18.93
N ILE A 549 -1.76 -16.87 -18.36
CA ILE A 549 -0.80 -16.24 -17.44
C ILE A 549 0.00 -15.14 -18.17
N ARG A 550 0.46 -15.42 -19.38
CA ARG A 550 1.19 -14.46 -20.20
C ARG A 550 0.36 -13.21 -20.50
N ASP A 551 -0.91 -13.37 -20.85
CA ASP A 551 -1.80 -12.25 -21.21
C ASP A 551 -2.07 -11.36 -19.98
N CYS A 552 -2.26 -11.94 -18.79
CA CYS A 552 -2.37 -11.17 -17.54
C CYS A 552 -1.08 -10.37 -17.25
N ASN A 553 0.08 -10.99 -17.41
CA ASN A 553 1.37 -10.33 -17.21
C ASN A 553 1.61 -9.21 -18.22
N ALA A 554 1.27 -9.42 -19.49
CA ALA A 554 1.37 -8.40 -20.52
C ALA A 554 0.50 -7.18 -20.17
N ARG A 555 -0.74 -7.40 -19.71
CA ARG A 555 -1.62 -6.32 -19.27
C ARG A 555 -1.07 -5.58 -18.06
N LEU A 556 -0.54 -6.28 -17.06
CA LEU A 556 0.11 -5.66 -15.92
C LEU A 556 1.35 -4.85 -16.32
N ALA A 557 2.14 -5.34 -17.28
CA ALA A 557 3.29 -4.60 -17.80
C ALA A 557 2.87 -3.27 -18.48
N GLU A 558 1.68 -3.22 -19.06
CA GLU A 558 1.13 -2.01 -19.66
C GLU A 558 0.67 -0.98 -18.64
N ILE A 559 -0.09 -1.39 -17.62
CA ILE A 559 -0.83 -0.47 -16.73
C ILE A 559 -0.21 -0.28 -15.34
N ALA A 560 0.50 -1.26 -14.79
CA ALA A 560 1.00 -1.20 -13.43
C ALA A 560 2.28 -0.35 -13.32
N LEU A 561 2.40 0.38 -12.20
CA LEU A 561 3.61 1.13 -11.87
C LEU A 561 4.82 0.18 -11.71
N ARG A 562 4.57 -0.99 -11.10
CA ARG A 562 5.52 -2.11 -11.02
C ARG A 562 4.82 -3.37 -11.54
N PRO A 563 5.02 -3.72 -12.80
CA PRO A 563 4.30 -4.84 -13.42
C PRO A 563 4.67 -6.20 -12.81
N ASN A 564 5.90 -6.38 -12.41
CA ASN A 564 6.41 -7.65 -11.91
C ASN A 564 6.87 -7.50 -10.45
N PRO A 565 6.02 -7.85 -9.45
CA PRO A 565 6.49 -7.93 -8.06
C PRO A 565 7.49 -9.08 -7.85
N LEU A 566 7.78 -9.88 -8.87
CA LEU A 566 8.45 -11.17 -8.87
C LEU A 566 9.95 -11.16 -9.21
N THR A 567 10.55 -10.00 -9.48
CA THR A 567 11.96 -9.80 -9.19
C THR A 567 12.26 -10.03 -7.69
N MET A 568 11.26 -10.60 -7.04
CA MET A 568 11.21 -10.97 -5.64
C MET A 568 12.00 -12.22 -5.30
N VAL A 569 12.30 -13.11 -6.24
CA VAL A 569 13.06 -14.33 -5.90
C VAL A 569 14.41 -13.95 -5.32
N ASP A 570 15.11 -13.03 -5.96
CA ASP A 570 16.40 -12.54 -5.46
C ASP A 570 16.27 -11.84 -4.10
N HIS A 571 15.20 -11.06 -3.88
CA HIS A 571 14.94 -10.43 -2.60
C HIS A 571 14.54 -11.46 -1.52
N ILE A 572 13.71 -12.44 -1.87
CA ILE A 572 13.34 -13.53 -0.95
C ILE A 572 14.57 -14.35 -0.56
N ASP A 573 15.47 -14.63 -1.49
CA ASP A 573 16.72 -15.33 -1.21
C ASP A 573 17.61 -14.53 -0.25
N LEU A 574 17.77 -13.23 -0.48
CA LEU A 574 18.47 -12.34 0.44
C LEU A 574 17.80 -12.27 1.83
N MET A 575 16.47 -12.29 1.89
CA MET A 575 15.75 -12.35 3.17
C MET A 575 15.96 -13.68 3.90
N ILE A 576 15.95 -14.80 3.18
CA ILE A 576 16.25 -16.13 3.74
C ILE A 576 17.67 -16.15 4.30
N GLU A 577 18.64 -15.61 3.58
CA GLU A 577 20.03 -15.51 4.04
C GLU A 577 20.15 -14.62 5.27
N ASN A 578 19.50 -13.47 5.26
CA ASN A 578 19.49 -12.54 6.39
C ASN A 578 18.89 -13.18 7.66
N GLU A 579 17.75 -13.87 7.54
CA GLU A 579 17.15 -14.61 8.65
C GLU A 579 18.06 -15.74 9.16
N LYS A 580 18.74 -16.46 8.28
CA LYS A 580 19.71 -17.50 8.65
C LYS A 580 20.95 -16.93 9.33
N MET A 581 21.39 -15.73 8.94
CA MET A 581 22.54 -15.06 9.56
C MET A 581 22.22 -14.51 10.96
N HIS A 582 21.08 -13.85 11.12
CA HIS A 582 20.73 -13.16 12.37
C HIS A 582 20.05 -14.06 13.41
N LYS A 583 19.42 -15.16 13.00
CA LYS A 583 18.76 -16.19 13.84
C LYS A 583 17.92 -15.61 14.99
N LYS A 584 17.19 -14.51 14.75
CA LYS A 584 16.28 -13.91 15.75
C LYS A 584 15.18 -14.90 16.13
N GLN A 585 14.61 -14.78 17.32
CA GLN A 585 13.54 -15.67 17.80
C GLN A 585 12.47 -15.91 16.74
N GLY A 586 12.16 -17.19 16.44
CA GLY A 586 11.18 -17.57 15.41
C GLY A 586 11.72 -17.62 13.96
N TRP A 587 13.01 -17.43 13.73
CA TRP A 587 13.62 -17.38 12.39
C TRP A 587 13.35 -18.60 11.52
N LEU A 588 13.29 -19.82 12.09
CA LEU A 588 12.99 -21.04 11.34
C LEU A 588 11.61 -21.02 10.69
N ASN A 589 10.60 -20.50 11.39
CA ASN A 589 9.24 -20.37 10.84
C ASN A 589 9.23 -19.32 9.73
N ARG A 590 9.92 -18.19 9.91
CA ARG A 590 10.03 -17.15 8.87
C ARG A 590 10.75 -17.66 7.64
N VAL A 591 11.83 -18.44 7.79
CA VAL A 591 12.52 -19.09 6.65
C VAL A 591 11.59 -20.07 5.93
N LYS A 592 10.79 -20.88 6.63
CA LYS A 592 9.82 -21.78 5.99
C LYS A 592 8.76 -21.00 5.19
N THR A 593 8.25 -19.94 5.76
CA THR A 593 7.30 -19.04 5.07
C THR A 593 7.94 -18.41 3.82
N LEU A 594 9.16 -17.88 3.94
CA LEU A 594 9.93 -17.34 2.83
C LEU A 594 10.18 -18.37 1.72
N GLN A 595 10.52 -19.61 2.08
CA GLN A 595 10.70 -20.70 1.11
C GLN A 595 9.40 -21.04 0.37
N ALA A 596 8.25 -21.01 1.05
CA ALA A 596 6.95 -21.18 0.38
C ALA A 596 6.67 -20.06 -0.62
N PHE A 597 6.99 -18.81 -0.27
CA PHE A 597 6.91 -17.67 -1.18
C PHE A 597 7.85 -17.79 -2.38
N ARG A 598 9.10 -18.21 -2.12
CA ARG A 598 10.09 -18.45 -3.17
C ARG A 598 9.61 -19.47 -4.19
N LYS A 599 9.02 -20.55 -3.72
CA LYS A 599 8.46 -21.59 -4.61
C LYS A 599 7.38 -21.02 -5.51
N ARG A 600 6.46 -20.20 -5.00
CA ARG A 600 5.42 -19.52 -5.79
C ARG A 600 6.02 -18.53 -6.79
N ALA A 601 7.05 -17.78 -6.40
CA ALA A 601 7.74 -16.84 -7.28
C ALA A 601 8.52 -17.55 -8.40
N LEU A 602 9.13 -18.70 -8.12
CA LEU A 602 9.87 -19.52 -9.11
C LEU A 602 8.95 -20.11 -10.19
N ILE A 603 7.75 -20.56 -9.82
CA ILE A 603 6.80 -21.13 -10.77
C ILE A 603 6.53 -20.14 -11.91
N HIS A 604 6.53 -18.85 -11.63
CA HIS A 604 6.39 -17.84 -12.66
C HIS A 604 7.62 -17.72 -13.58
N ASN A 605 8.84 -17.84 -13.04
CA ASN A 605 10.07 -17.77 -13.83
C ASN A 605 10.32 -19.08 -14.62
N ASP A 606 9.96 -20.22 -14.05
CA ASP A 606 10.10 -21.53 -14.68
C ASP A 606 9.18 -21.68 -15.90
N PHE A 607 8.07 -20.97 -15.97
CA PHE A 607 7.20 -20.93 -17.15
C PHE A 607 7.88 -20.34 -18.38
N GLU A 608 8.63 -19.26 -18.24
CA GLU A 608 9.38 -18.70 -19.38
C GLU A 608 10.51 -19.62 -19.83
N THR A 609 11.12 -20.31 -18.89
CA THR A 609 12.20 -21.27 -19.17
C THR A 609 11.64 -22.55 -19.82
N PHE A 610 10.54 -23.10 -19.30
CA PHE A 610 9.85 -24.24 -19.86
C PHE A 610 9.36 -23.96 -21.29
N HIS A 611 8.80 -22.78 -21.55
CA HIS A 611 8.35 -22.37 -22.90
C HIS A 611 9.53 -22.33 -23.90
N ARG A 612 10.69 -21.82 -23.47
CA ARG A 612 11.92 -21.82 -24.28
C ARG A 612 12.43 -23.24 -24.55
N GLU A 613 12.46 -24.10 -23.55
CA GLU A 613 12.93 -25.48 -23.64
C GLU A 613 11.97 -26.33 -24.47
N ALA A 614 10.68 -26.20 -24.31
CA ALA A 614 9.66 -26.91 -25.08
C ALA A 614 9.69 -26.55 -26.58
N HIS A 615 9.96 -25.28 -26.90
CA HIS A 615 10.20 -24.84 -28.29
C HIS A 615 11.51 -25.41 -28.87
N THR A 616 12.54 -25.57 -28.05
CA THR A 616 13.87 -26.06 -28.47
C THR A 616 13.85 -27.58 -28.73
N ILE A 617 13.01 -28.32 -28.02
CA ILE A 617 12.91 -29.79 -28.10
C ILE A 617 11.98 -30.23 -29.27
N GLY A 618 11.31 -29.26 -29.98
CA GLY A 618 10.44 -29.57 -31.08
C GLY A 618 9.14 -30.31 -30.69
N VAL A 619 8.73 -30.19 -29.43
CA VAL A 619 7.50 -30.81 -28.90
C VAL A 619 6.23 -30.12 -29.46
N PHE A 620 6.38 -28.93 -30.02
CA PHE A 620 5.27 -28.17 -30.60
C PHE A 620 5.17 -28.43 -32.12
N GLY A 621 4.26 -29.30 -32.50
CA GLY A 621 3.86 -29.48 -33.91
C GLY A 621 3.16 -28.25 -34.47
N LYS A 622 3.28 -28.02 -35.77
CA LYS A 622 2.60 -26.93 -36.48
C LYS A 622 1.08 -27.03 -36.28
N GLY A 623 0.52 -25.99 -35.67
CA GLY A 623 -0.84 -25.93 -35.19
C GLY A 623 -1.92 -26.42 -36.16
N ASN A 624 -2.70 -27.36 -35.69
CA ASN A 624 -3.99 -27.74 -36.26
C ASN A 624 -5.06 -26.73 -35.81
N LYS A 625 -6.09 -26.54 -36.65
CA LYS A 625 -7.20 -25.62 -36.43
C LYS A 625 -7.75 -25.76 -35.01
N ARG A 626 -7.63 -24.69 -34.19
CA ARG A 626 -8.14 -24.62 -32.84
C ARG A 626 -9.66 -24.87 -32.82
N ASP A 627 -10.07 -25.87 -32.04
CA ASP A 627 -11.48 -26.14 -31.74
C ASP A 627 -12.08 -24.89 -31.05
N GLN A 628 -13.34 -24.54 -31.36
CA GLN A 628 -14.01 -23.36 -30.79
C GLN A 628 -14.36 -23.50 -29.29
N LYS A 629 -14.03 -24.62 -28.64
CA LYS A 629 -14.22 -24.84 -27.21
C LYS A 629 -13.30 -23.94 -26.38
N SER A 630 -13.80 -23.43 -25.26
CA SER A 630 -12.97 -22.66 -24.32
C SER A 630 -11.80 -23.51 -23.84
N VAL A 631 -10.66 -22.85 -23.52
CA VAL A 631 -9.45 -23.50 -22.98
C VAL A 631 -9.82 -24.48 -21.86
N PHE A 632 -10.72 -24.09 -21.01
CA PHE A 632 -11.14 -24.83 -19.83
C PHE A 632 -12.14 -25.95 -20.11
N GLN A 633 -12.94 -25.85 -21.13
CA GLN A 633 -13.72 -27.00 -21.62
C GLN A 633 -12.79 -28.09 -22.11
N ARG A 634 -11.71 -27.73 -22.80
CA ARG A 634 -10.68 -28.69 -23.23
C ARG A 634 -9.96 -29.31 -22.06
N ILE A 635 -9.64 -28.51 -20.99
CA ILE A 635 -9.06 -29.00 -19.75
C ILE A 635 -9.99 -30.05 -19.09
N ARG A 636 -11.27 -29.74 -18.95
CA ARG A 636 -12.25 -30.68 -18.35
C ARG A 636 -12.42 -31.95 -19.16
N ASP A 637 -12.48 -31.85 -20.48
CA ASP A 637 -12.61 -33.00 -21.36
C ASP A 637 -11.38 -33.93 -21.31
N VAL A 638 -10.18 -33.36 -21.09
CA VAL A 638 -8.93 -34.13 -21.02
C VAL A 638 -8.72 -34.76 -19.63
N PHE A 639 -9.10 -34.06 -18.56
CA PHE A 639 -8.91 -34.57 -17.19
C PHE A 639 -10.10 -35.37 -16.65
N HIS A 640 -11.20 -35.50 -17.42
CA HIS A 640 -12.43 -36.19 -17.00
C HIS A 640 -12.99 -35.72 -15.66
N TRP A 641 -13.04 -34.39 -15.44
CA TRP A 641 -13.55 -33.76 -14.21
C TRP A 641 -15.00 -33.35 -14.30
#